data_bb86e013d289eb5e3b8bc0c8b5295336
#
_entry.id   bb86e013d289eb5e3b8bc0c8b5295336
#
_cell.length_a   1.000
_cell.length_b   1.000
_cell.length_c   1.000
_cell.angle_alpha   90.00
_cell.angle_beta   90.00
_cell.angle_gamma   90.00
#
_symmetry.space_group_name_H-M   'P 1'
#
loop_
_entity.id
_entity.type
_entity.pdbx_description
1 polymer ?
#
loop_
_entity_poly.entity_id
_entity_poly.type
_entity_poly.pdbx_seq_one_letter_code
_entity_poly.pdbx_strand_id
1 'polypeptide(L)'
;MKKHFSMIRGLRSLCAALLLGAGSIAAYAAVNSGNASLSALEIKVSGRNIATGFSSDNTNLAIDYDGVLPTYASFSAAPVASDGVVTISLNGTELTNHSMGQLVDGSTVKFNVKSGNALKVYTVTVKTPTPPQPDHRTIHFKGGWSNTPYVYIYSGTNTEHAGAWPGKTMTAESNGWYSYTLPDEAGKDAMVIFNTGKNGSDRYPADQEPGIKMDFNGYEGWYLLADKKWYEQNPDGPQKPSITVSPAGGKVKGTASISISFGHDPSSVSGTFNGRTLQLSTSGSTVSVSDYLNDGQTGTLSITATNTVGTSTFSAEYTRDDSTPVTTVTGDWRELSIYQIMVGSFQHGEGGASGYSDMWGPSGHRKNGNLRGIINALDYIKDLGMNAIWMTPVFDSTNGQGGEKLQATGYFCTNYFKIDPKFGTEAEFDELIQKAHERGIYVILDGVFGHHGGVNSASPKGKYIDTADGTPNVRGSESGNIRYPRSLDYFKEVVRYWMERGVDGWRLDQCYQVYQGGHNYWNDLRKEVEAVAAERKARGEQWGTLAYMVGEDWTSAGNITVTQQDGLKSVMDFDGKDNLVNLSSGVGSIGWCLESDAATRGYRDSGVNPTIFLSNHDTARVGDAVDVNSRPKELMTRHAAVAAYSGPACTYYGDEIGDKSGNGNADNKARTSGRIDISQFTANEKMVHDYVAKCFKARSENPALWRGSVSRKTEGKAEIITKTDSQTGNKVVVIFSESDTNVSIGGSGYDLINDRQVSGNVHVEAWVPAFIRTSPQ
;
A
#
# COMPACT_ATOMS: atom_id res chain seq x y z
N MET A 1 50.25 22.05 43.91
CA MET A 1 51.34 21.16 43.42
C MET A 1 51.18 21.01 41.94
N LYS A 2 52.03 21.66 41.18
CA LYS A 2 53.09 21.14 40.31
C LYS A 2 52.55 20.15 39.33
N LYS A 3 52.61 20.34 38.04
CA LYS A 3 53.52 20.82 36.99
C LYS A 3 53.24 19.91 35.83
N HIS A 4 53.34 20.07 34.60
CA HIS A 4 53.87 21.02 33.65
C HIS A 4 53.66 20.46 32.25
N PHE A 5 53.39 21.29 31.32
CA PHE A 5 54.07 21.65 30.07
C PHE A 5 53.91 20.65 28.90
N SER A 6 53.76 20.97 27.62
CA SER A 6 53.90 22.24 26.88
C SER A 6 53.69 21.91 25.44
N MET A 7 52.97 22.69 24.68
CA MET A 7 53.47 23.60 23.62
C MET A 7 53.77 22.90 22.27
N ILE A 8 53.50 23.41 21.10
CA ILE A 8 53.32 24.78 20.59
C ILE A 8 52.97 24.70 19.08
N ARG A 9 52.06 25.54 18.66
CA ARG A 9 52.05 26.53 17.54
C ARG A 9 51.95 25.98 16.09
N GLY A 10 51.15 26.51 15.24
CA GLY A 10 50.66 27.91 14.93
C GLY A 10 51.03 28.20 13.50
N LEU A 11 50.51 28.93 12.66
CA LEU A 11 49.82 30.21 12.61
C LEU A 11 49.35 30.47 11.18
N ARG A 12 48.12 30.85 10.93
CA ARG A 12 47.61 32.14 10.45
C ARG A 12 48.25 32.79 9.22
N SER A 13 47.42 32.89 8.20
CA SER A 13 46.81 34.16 7.63
C SER A 13 47.70 35.37 7.49
N LEU A 14 47.76 35.97 6.26
CA LEU A 14 47.25 37.32 6.06
C LEU A 14 47.15 37.74 4.60
N CYS A 15 46.02 38.34 4.23
CA CYS A 15 45.84 39.18 3.06
C CYS A 15 46.52 40.52 3.30
N ALA A 16 47.04 41.18 2.29
CA ALA A 16 46.89 42.62 2.05
C ALA A 16 47.43 43.04 0.68
N ALA A 17 46.67 43.86 0.03
CA ALA A 17 46.93 44.51 -1.25
C ALA A 17 47.81 45.76 -1.05
N LEU A 18 48.52 46.23 -2.03
CA LEU A 18 48.35 47.47 -2.81
C LEU A 18 49.62 47.91 -3.58
N LEU A 19 49.46 48.04 -4.90
CA LEU A 19 49.69 49.19 -5.78
C LEU A 19 51.07 49.83 -6.02
N LEU A 20 51.38 49.89 -7.32
CA LEU A 20 52.06 50.94 -8.08
C LEU A 20 53.60 50.87 -8.24
N GLY A 21 53.98 50.71 -9.49
CA GLY A 21 55.28 51.07 -10.04
C GLY A 21 55.48 50.54 -11.45
N ALA A 22 55.32 51.41 -12.43
CA ALA A 22 55.59 51.12 -13.85
C ALA A 22 57.06 50.81 -14.08
N GLY A 23 57.33 49.71 -14.79
CA GLY A 23 58.65 49.39 -15.33
C GLY A 23 58.53 48.20 -16.24
N SER A 24 58.53 48.49 -17.55
CA SER A 24 58.52 47.53 -18.62
C SER A 24 59.74 46.62 -18.58
N ILE A 25 59.48 45.34 -18.31
CA ILE A 25 60.35 44.23 -18.81
C ILE A 25 59.41 43.17 -19.34
N ALA A 26 59.36 42.99 -20.63
CA ALA A 26 58.72 41.87 -21.31
C ALA A 26 59.50 40.61 -20.96
N ALA A 27 59.05 39.90 -19.91
CA ALA A 27 59.39 38.50 -19.69
C ALA A 27 58.29 37.69 -20.38
N TYR A 28 58.64 37.05 -21.49
CA TYR A 28 57.84 35.98 -22.09
C TYR A 28 57.63 34.88 -21.02
N ALA A 29 56.52 34.93 -20.34
CA ALA A 29 56.02 33.76 -19.67
C ALA A 29 55.55 32.80 -20.79
N ALA A 30 56.35 31.82 -21.12
CA ALA A 30 55.91 30.68 -21.92
C ALA A 30 54.71 30.11 -21.19
N VAL A 31 53.52 30.26 -21.76
CA VAL A 31 52.34 29.53 -21.36
C VAL A 31 52.73 28.07 -21.60
N ASN A 32 53.05 27.36 -20.55
CA ASN A 32 53.29 25.92 -20.61
C ASN A 32 51.89 25.29 -20.90
N SER A 33 51.56 25.19 -22.18
CA SER A 33 50.45 24.43 -22.69
C SER A 33 50.78 22.96 -22.51
N GLY A 34 50.54 22.43 -21.30
CA GLY A 34 50.81 21.05 -21.00
C GLY A 34 50.09 20.10 -21.97
N ASN A 35 50.70 19.00 -22.33
CA ASN A 35 50.05 17.95 -23.12
C ASN A 35 49.36 16.94 -22.21
N ALA A 36 48.07 17.08 -22.00
CA ALA A 36 47.27 16.19 -21.16
C ALA A 36 46.79 14.91 -21.90
N SER A 37 47.50 14.47 -22.93
CA SER A 37 47.17 13.23 -23.66
C SER A 37 47.76 11.98 -22.99
N LEU A 38 47.14 10.83 -23.20
CA LEU A 38 47.68 9.52 -22.84
C LEU A 38 48.44 8.92 -24.01
N SER A 39 49.59 8.29 -23.69
CA SER A 39 50.37 7.45 -24.62
C SER A 39 49.92 5.99 -24.56
N ALA A 40 49.39 5.56 -23.42
CA ALA A 40 48.82 4.22 -23.24
C ALA A 40 47.69 4.26 -22.23
N LEU A 41 46.67 3.39 -22.44
CA LEU A 41 45.58 3.12 -21.55
C LEU A 41 45.33 1.62 -21.58
N GLU A 42 45.33 0.99 -20.43
CA GLU A 42 45.09 -0.45 -20.30
C GLU A 42 44.04 -0.75 -19.24
N ILE A 43 43.12 -1.64 -19.61
CA ILE A 43 42.20 -2.33 -18.69
C ILE A 43 42.46 -3.81 -18.89
N LYS A 44 43.07 -4.46 -17.90
CA LYS A 44 43.48 -5.88 -18.02
C LYS A 44 42.61 -6.77 -17.17
N VAL A 45 41.94 -7.72 -17.81
CA VAL A 45 41.22 -8.84 -17.17
C VAL A 45 42.05 -10.11 -17.37
N SER A 46 42.38 -10.77 -16.28
CA SER A 46 43.26 -11.97 -16.32
C SER A 46 44.53 -11.78 -17.15
N GLY A 47 45.13 -10.59 -17.10
CA GLY A 47 46.36 -10.23 -17.81
C GLY A 47 46.19 -9.79 -19.28
N ARG A 48 44.98 -9.98 -19.88
CA ARG A 48 44.69 -9.54 -21.26
C ARG A 48 44.16 -8.10 -21.22
N ASN A 49 44.76 -7.19 -22.00
CA ASN A 49 44.20 -5.84 -22.17
C ASN A 49 42.95 -5.89 -23.04
N ILE A 50 41.83 -5.42 -22.50
CA ILE A 50 40.54 -5.35 -23.20
C ILE A 50 40.31 -3.98 -23.86
N ALA A 51 41.10 -2.94 -23.53
CA ALA A 51 40.99 -1.61 -24.11
C ALA A 51 41.77 -1.49 -25.43
N THR A 52 41.65 -2.46 -26.32
CA THR A 52 42.46 -2.58 -27.55
C THR A 52 42.15 -1.49 -28.61
N GLY A 53 41.01 -0.82 -28.51
CA GLY A 53 40.63 0.28 -29.40
C GLY A 53 41.11 1.65 -28.95
N PHE A 54 41.95 1.76 -27.92
CA PHE A 54 42.43 3.05 -27.44
C PHE A 54 43.27 3.80 -28.48
N SER A 55 43.00 5.10 -28.62
CA SER A 55 43.91 6.07 -29.25
C SER A 55 43.91 7.37 -28.46
N SER A 56 45.00 8.13 -28.53
CA SER A 56 45.17 9.39 -27.80
C SER A 56 44.10 10.46 -28.13
N ASP A 57 43.45 10.32 -29.26
CA ASP A 57 42.44 11.26 -29.76
C ASP A 57 41.03 10.84 -29.41
N ASN A 58 40.79 9.56 -29.11
CA ASN A 58 39.52 9.03 -28.71
C ASN A 58 39.29 9.14 -27.19
N THR A 59 38.51 10.12 -26.78
CA THR A 59 38.22 10.36 -25.36
C THR A 59 37.04 9.54 -24.83
N ASN A 60 36.30 8.83 -25.69
CA ASN A 60 35.18 7.99 -25.32
C ASN A 60 35.30 6.63 -26.03
N LEU A 61 35.70 5.62 -25.30
CA LEU A 61 35.89 4.25 -25.79
C LEU A 61 34.76 3.37 -25.22
N ALA A 62 34.05 2.69 -26.09
CA ALA A 62 33.15 1.60 -25.69
C ALA A 62 33.82 0.25 -25.96
N ILE A 63 33.71 -0.65 -25.00
CA ILE A 63 34.28 -2.01 -25.07
C ILE A 63 33.16 -3.00 -24.91
N ASP A 64 32.88 -3.80 -25.94
CA ASP A 64 32.02 -4.97 -25.85
C ASP A 64 32.90 -6.13 -25.34
N TYR A 65 32.78 -6.41 -24.04
CA TYR A 65 33.59 -7.44 -23.38
C TYR A 65 32.96 -8.82 -23.56
N ASP A 66 33.65 -9.71 -24.24
CA ASP A 66 33.23 -11.07 -24.59
C ASP A 66 33.34 -12.10 -23.45
N GLY A 67 33.84 -11.69 -22.29
CA GLY A 67 33.93 -12.51 -21.09
C GLY A 67 32.76 -12.33 -20.13
N VAL A 68 32.77 -13.08 -19.02
CA VAL A 68 31.74 -13.03 -17.99
C VAL A 68 31.95 -11.82 -17.10
N LEU A 69 30.91 -11.01 -16.91
CA LEU A 69 30.81 -9.96 -15.90
C LEU A 69 29.92 -10.41 -14.75
N PRO A 70 30.17 -10.06 -13.49
CA PRO A 70 31.27 -9.22 -13.01
C PRO A 70 32.64 -9.90 -13.01
N THR A 71 33.70 -9.15 -13.31
CA THR A 71 35.08 -9.63 -13.28
C THR A 71 36.01 -8.57 -12.70
N TYR A 72 37.19 -8.99 -12.20
CA TYR A 72 38.18 -8.05 -11.71
C TYR A 72 39.17 -7.68 -12.83
N ALA A 73 39.47 -6.37 -12.91
CA ALA A 73 40.42 -5.82 -13.85
C ALA A 73 41.43 -4.92 -13.14
N SER A 74 42.62 -4.85 -13.69
CA SER A 74 43.59 -3.81 -13.31
C SER A 74 43.56 -2.67 -14.32
N PHE A 75 43.73 -1.45 -13.82
CA PHE A 75 43.62 -0.21 -14.59
C PHE A 75 44.96 0.50 -14.57
N SER A 76 45.51 0.86 -15.74
CA SER A 76 46.73 1.64 -15.86
C SER A 76 46.71 2.57 -17.05
N ALA A 77 47.40 3.70 -16.93
CA ALA A 77 47.57 4.62 -18.04
C ALA A 77 48.90 5.37 -17.92
N ALA A 78 49.49 5.69 -19.05
CA ALA A 78 50.74 6.46 -19.15
C ALA A 78 50.46 7.79 -19.86
N PRO A 79 50.79 8.96 -19.27
CA PRO A 79 50.68 10.25 -19.93
C PRO A 79 51.76 10.43 -20.98
N VAL A 80 51.53 11.27 -21.99
CA VAL A 80 52.54 11.68 -23.00
C VAL A 80 53.56 12.63 -22.40
N ALA A 81 53.08 13.58 -21.58
CA ALA A 81 53.98 14.57 -20.96
C ALA A 81 54.62 13.99 -19.69
N SER A 82 55.91 14.29 -19.48
CA SER A 82 56.70 13.83 -18.33
C SER A 82 56.22 14.41 -16.98
N ASP A 83 55.52 15.54 -17.00
CA ASP A 83 54.85 16.16 -15.86
C ASP A 83 53.36 15.74 -15.72
N GLY A 84 52.89 14.83 -16.58
CA GLY A 84 51.51 14.36 -16.62
C GLY A 84 51.15 13.53 -15.40
N VAL A 85 50.10 13.92 -14.71
CA VAL A 85 49.50 13.17 -13.60
C VAL A 85 48.22 12.54 -14.08
N VAL A 86 48.03 11.24 -13.82
CA VAL A 86 46.83 10.50 -14.16
C VAL A 86 46.08 10.08 -12.87
N THR A 87 44.82 10.44 -12.76
CA THR A 87 43.91 9.85 -11.77
C THR A 87 42.88 8.98 -12.47
N ILE A 88 42.56 7.83 -11.87
CA ILE A 88 41.67 6.82 -12.43
C ILE A 88 40.47 6.71 -11.52
N SER A 89 39.24 6.61 -12.08
CA SER A 89 38.08 6.28 -11.31
C SER A 89 37.22 5.23 -12.02
N LEU A 90 36.68 4.29 -11.25
CA LEU A 90 35.76 3.26 -11.69
C LEU A 90 34.39 3.56 -11.07
N ASN A 91 33.37 3.80 -11.89
CA ASN A 91 31.99 4.14 -11.45
C ASN A 91 31.97 5.28 -10.41
N GLY A 92 32.86 6.28 -10.59
CA GLY A 92 33.00 7.43 -9.70
C GLY A 92 33.90 7.25 -8.48
N THR A 93 34.35 6.03 -8.18
CA THR A 93 35.30 5.76 -7.09
C THR A 93 36.74 5.91 -7.60
N GLU A 94 37.54 6.73 -6.93
CA GLU A 94 38.92 6.96 -7.29
C GLU A 94 39.78 5.72 -7.00
N LEU A 95 40.64 5.37 -7.96
CA LEU A 95 41.58 4.25 -7.89
C LEU A 95 43.02 4.76 -8.06
N THR A 96 43.97 4.07 -7.45
CA THR A 96 45.41 4.32 -7.76
C THR A 96 45.76 3.65 -9.08
N ASN A 97 46.77 4.21 -9.79
CA ASN A 97 47.28 3.62 -11.01
C ASN A 97 47.80 2.19 -10.72
N HIS A 98 47.49 1.22 -11.59
CA HIS A 98 47.71 -0.23 -11.42
C HIS A 98 46.85 -0.94 -10.35
N SER A 99 45.86 -0.26 -9.74
CA SER A 99 44.97 -0.93 -8.79
C SER A 99 43.99 -1.87 -9.48
N MET A 100 43.40 -2.77 -8.68
CA MET A 100 42.32 -3.68 -9.11
C MET A 100 40.95 -3.10 -8.76
N GLY A 101 40.00 -3.31 -9.66
CA GLY A 101 38.60 -2.98 -9.43
C GLY A 101 37.67 -3.95 -10.14
N GLN A 102 36.43 -4.06 -9.67
CA GLN A 102 35.45 -4.97 -10.25
C GLN A 102 34.66 -4.27 -11.37
N LEU A 103 34.75 -4.84 -12.58
CA LEU A 103 33.92 -4.46 -13.72
C LEU A 103 32.60 -5.21 -13.67
N VAL A 104 31.49 -4.48 -13.86
CA VAL A 104 30.15 -4.98 -14.10
C VAL A 104 29.68 -4.47 -15.45
N ASP A 105 28.56 -4.98 -15.96
CA ASP A 105 27.98 -4.47 -17.20
C ASP A 105 27.64 -2.99 -17.07
N GLY A 106 28.01 -2.19 -18.08
CA GLY A 106 27.87 -0.73 -18.05
C GLY A 106 28.89 0.01 -17.21
N SER A 107 29.93 -0.65 -16.67
CA SER A 107 31.00 0.00 -15.90
C SER A 107 31.65 1.13 -16.67
N THR A 108 31.83 2.28 -16.02
CA THR A 108 32.49 3.45 -16.58
C THR A 108 33.82 3.70 -15.87
N VAL A 109 34.92 3.65 -16.62
CA VAL A 109 36.27 3.97 -16.14
C VAL A 109 36.68 5.31 -16.69
N LYS A 110 37.05 6.26 -15.84
CA LYS A 110 37.55 7.57 -16.26
C LYS A 110 39.05 7.71 -15.92
N PHE A 111 39.82 8.15 -16.89
CA PHE A 111 41.21 8.50 -16.75
C PHE A 111 41.35 10.00 -16.92
N ASN A 112 41.55 10.73 -15.84
CA ASN A 112 41.76 12.19 -15.87
C ASN A 112 43.22 12.45 -15.93
N VAL A 113 43.68 13.13 -16.97
CA VAL A 113 45.06 13.47 -17.23
C VAL A 113 45.25 14.97 -17.08
N LYS A 114 46.18 15.37 -16.22
CA LYS A 114 46.57 16.76 -16.00
C LYS A 114 48.04 16.96 -16.28
N SER A 115 48.41 17.96 -17.10
CA SER A 115 49.78 18.40 -17.36
C SER A 115 49.80 19.91 -17.46
N GLY A 116 50.53 20.58 -16.60
CA GLY A 116 50.45 22.04 -16.46
C GLY A 116 49.01 22.49 -16.19
N ASN A 117 48.49 23.37 -17.06
CA ASN A 117 47.09 23.86 -17.02
C ASN A 117 46.11 23.05 -17.91
N ALA A 118 46.60 22.08 -18.67
CA ALA A 118 45.79 21.23 -19.52
C ALA A 118 45.17 20.09 -18.74
N LEU A 119 43.88 19.81 -18.99
CA LEU A 119 43.13 18.67 -18.45
C LEU A 119 42.42 17.95 -19.60
N LYS A 120 42.57 16.63 -19.67
CA LYS A 120 41.82 15.77 -20.61
C LYS A 120 41.27 14.55 -19.89
N VAL A 121 40.06 14.17 -20.20
CA VAL A 121 39.39 13.04 -19.60
C VAL A 121 39.11 12.00 -20.68
N TYR A 122 39.55 10.76 -20.41
CA TYR A 122 39.23 9.60 -21.24
C TYR A 122 38.21 8.76 -20.48
N THR A 123 37.08 8.46 -21.12
CA THR A 123 36.01 7.64 -20.56
C THR A 123 35.96 6.32 -21.31
N VAL A 124 36.00 5.22 -20.59
CA VAL A 124 35.85 3.87 -21.14
C VAL A 124 34.62 3.25 -20.54
N THR A 125 33.68 2.82 -21.39
CA THR A 125 32.46 2.10 -20.96
C THR A 125 32.64 0.63 -21.37
N VAL A 126 32.50 -0.28 -20.40
CA VAL A 126 32.59 -1.73 -20.64
C VAL A 126 31.20 -2.32 -20.56
N LYS A 127 30.77 -3.01 -21.61
CA LYS A 127 29.45 -3.66 -21.73
C LYS A 127 29.59 -5.10 -22.17
N THR A 128 28.63 -5.94 -21.78
CA THR A 128 28.45 -7.24 -22.42
C THR A 128 28.03 -7.06 -23.88
N PRO A 129 28.53 -7.88 -24.84
CA PRO A 129 28.03 -7.82 -26.21
C PRO A 129 26.54 -8.05 -26.24
N THR A 130 25.80 -7.22 -26.94
CA THR A 130 24.41 -7.51 -27.25
C THR A 130 24.38 -8.75 -28.16
N PRO A 131 23.65 -9.84 -27.78
CA PRO A 131 23.52 -10.99 -28.68
C PRO A 131 23.04 -10.54 -30.06
N PRO A 132 23.46 -11.18 -31.15
CA PRO A 132 22.97 -10.86 -32.48
C PRO A 132 21.43 -11.00 -32.45
N GLN A 133 20.75 -9.95 -32.89
CA GLN A 133 19.28 -9.96 -32.92
C GLN A 133 18.82 -10.97 -33.98
N PRO A 134 17.78 -11.79 -33.69
CA PRO A 134 17.19 -12.65 -34.71
C PRO A 134 16.69 -11.82 -35.90
N ASP A 135 16.85 -12.35 -37.11
CA ASP A 135 16.42 -11.65 -38.32
C ASP A 135 14.89 -11.49 -38.40
N HIS A 136 14.13 -12.32 -37.66
CA HIS A 136 12.66 -12.33 -37.67
C HIS A 136 12.08 -12.41 -36.26
N ARG A 137 10.89 -11.82 -36.06
CA ARG A 137 10.12 -11.97 -34.83
C ARG A 137 9.44 -13.33 -34.77
N THR A 138 9.41 -13.94 -33.59
CA THR A 138 8.75 -15.23 -33.35
C THR A 138 7.73 -15.08 -32.25
N ILE A 139 6.53 -15.67 -32.47
CA ILE A 139 5.50 -15.79 -31.45
C ILE A 139 5.37 -17.24 -31.02
N HIS A 140 5.19 -17.42 -29.71
CA HIS A 140 4.97 -18.70 -29.06
C HIS A 140 3.58 -18.71 -28.45
N PHE A 141 2.88 -19.83 -28.52
CA PHE A 141 1.53 -19.99 -28.00
C PHE A 141 1.39 -21.28 -27.21
N LYS A 142 0.73 -21.21 -26.06
CA LYS A 142 0.32 -22.36 -25.27
C LYS A 142 -1.15 -22.21 -24.91
N GLY A 143 -2.01 -23.02 -25.56
CA GLY A 143 -3.45 -22.97 -25.38
C GLY A 143 -4.03 -24.12 -24.55
N GLY A 144 -3.24 -25.18 -24.29
CA GLY A 144 -3.74 -26.41 -23.67
C GLY A 144 -4.67 -27.23 -24.57
N TRP A 145 -4.72 -26.96 -25.88
CA TRP A 145 -5.58 -27.62 -26.84
C TRP A 145 -5.02 -28.99 -27.25
N SER A 146 -5.91 -29.93 -27.56
CA SER A 146 -5.51 -31.28 -27.98
C SER A 146 -5.01 -31.34 -29.41
N ASN A 147 -5.38 -30.37 -30.25
CA ASN A 147 -4.97 -30.29 -31.65
C ASN A 147 -3.88 -29.22 -31.82
N THR A 148 -3.00 -29.44 -32.82
CA THR A 148 -1.97 -28.46 -33.19
C THR A 148 -2.62 -27.12 -33.57
N PRO A 149 -2.22 -26.01 -32.95
CA PRO A 149 -2.80 -24.72 -33.28
C PRO A 149 -2.33 -24.19 -34.62
N TYR A 150 -3.20 -23.39 -35.21
CA TYR A 150 -2.94 -22.51 -36.35
C TYR A 150 -2.86 -21.09 -35.86
N VAL A 151 -2.10 -20.26 -36.55
CA VAL A 151 -2.03 -18.82 -36.31
C VAL A 151 -2.49 -18.07 -37.56
N TYR A 152 -3.47 -17.19 -37.37
CA TYR A 152 -3.95 -16.26 -38.38
C TYR A 152 -3.53 -14.85 -38.00
N ILE A 153 -2.85 -14.14 -38.89
CA ILE A 153 -2.26 -12.83 -38.65
C ILE A 153 -2.76 -11.85 -39.69
N TYR A 154 -3.26 -10.71 -39.25
CA TYR A 154 -3.81 -9.70 -40.14
C TYR A 154 -3.55 -8.27 -39.63
N SER A 155 -3.55 -7.30 -40.55
CA SER A 155 -3.50 -5.85 -40.23
C SER A 155 -4.64 -5.12 -40.93
N GLY A 156 -5.15 -4.07 -40.29
CA GLY A 156 -6.27 -3.29 -40.83
C GLY A 156 -7.51 -4.18 -41.10
N THR A 157 -8.23 -3.93 -42.17
CA THR A 157 -9.47 -4.64 -42.46
C THR A 157 -9.29 -5.91 -43.30
N ASN A 158 -8.18 -6.07 -44.06
CA ASN A 158 -8.06 -7.19 -45.00
C ASN A 158 -6.63 -7.61 -45.39
N THR A 159 -5.57 -7.15 -44.71
CA THR A 159 -4.22 -7.59 -45.05
C THR A 159 -3.82 -8.81 -44.25
N GLU A 160 -3.78 -9.98 -44.87
CA GLU A 160 -3.41 -11.26 -44.25
C GLU A 160 -1.90 -11.49 -44.40
N HIS A 161 -1.22 -11.79 -43.28
CA HIS A 161 0.23 -12.01 -43.22
C HIS A 161 0.64 -13.48 -43.10
N ALA A 162 -0.25 -14.33 -42.60
CA ALA A 162 -0.01 -15.77 -42.45
C ALA A 162 -0.87 -16.62 -43.44
N GLY A 163 -1.31 -16.03 -44.57
CA GLY A 163 -2.24 -16.62 -45.53
C GLY A 163 -3.68 -16.60 -45.08
N ALA A 164 -4.59 -17.04 -45.99
CA ALA A 164 -6.02 -17.03 -45.73
C ALA A 164 -6.42 -17.89 -44.53
N TRP A 165 -7.56 -17.56 -43.92
CA TRP A 165 -8.13 -18.33 -42.81
C TRP A 165 -8.13 -19.84 -43.07
N PRO A 166 -7.66 -20.68 -42.16
CA PRO A 166 -7.33 -20.43 -40.72
C PRO A 166 -5.89 -19.99 -40.47
N GLY A 167 -5.13 -19.58 -41.45
CA GLY A 167 -3.73 -19.19 -41.34
C GLY A 167 -2.76 -20.37 -41.50
N LYS A 168 -1.66 -20.35 -40.79
CA LYS A 168 -0.60 -21.39 -40.86
C LYS A 168 -0.55 -22.21 -39.57
N THR A 169 -0.19 -23.49 -39.72
CA THR A 169 0.07 -24.39 -38.61
C THR A 169 1.31 -23.91 -37.84
N MET A 170 1.26 -23.91 -36.54
CA MET A 170 2.39 -23.61 -35.68
C MET A 170 3.27 -24.85 -35.49
N THR A 171 4.55 -24.64 -35.21
CA THR A 171 5.51 -25.71 -34.97
C THR A 171 5.48 -26.08 -33.48
N ALA A 172 5.37 -27.37 -33.17
CA ALA A 172 5.36 -27.84 -31.78
C ALA A 172 6.74 -27.69 -31.14
N GLU A 173 6.74 -27.25 -29.90
CA GLU A 173 7.90 -27.10 -29.01
C GLU A 173 7.73 -27.95 -27.73
N SER A 174 8.65 -27.84 -26.78
CA SER A 174 8.55 -28.55 -25.51
C SER A 174 7.45 -27.98 -24.61
N ASN A 175 6.97 -28.78 -23.67
CA ASN A 175 6.02 -28.38 -22.62
C ASN A 175 4.68 -27.85 -23.14
N GLY A 176 4.25 -28.25 -24.36
CA GLY A 176 2.96 -27.83 -24.93
C GLY A 176 2.95 -26.43 -25.52
N TRP A 177 4.12 -25.85 -25.76
CA TRP A 177 4.27 -24.64 -26.55
C TRP A 177 4.32 -24.93 -28.03
N TYR A 178 3.94 -23.94 -28.83
CA TYR A 178 4.00 -23.93 -30.27
C TYR A 178 4.53 -22.59 -30.75
N SER A 179 5.37 -22.56 -31.79
CA SER A 179 5.94 -21.33 -32.32
C SER A 179 5.57 -21.05 -33.78
N TYR A 180 5.63 -19.80 -34.16
CA TYR A 180 5.52 -19.33 -35.51
C TYR A 180 6.38 -18.08 -35.74
N THR A 181 7.27 -18.14 -36.74
CA THR A 181 8.08 -16.99 -37.16
C THR A 181 7.24 -16.07 -38.02
N LEU A 182 7.16 -14.80 -37.61
CA LEU A 182 6.35 -13.80 -38.29
C LEU A 182 6.98 -13.43 -39.64
N PRO A 183 6.17 -13.22 -40.70
CA PRO A 183 6.65 -12.55 -41.90
C PRO A 183 7.10 -11.14 -41.65
N ASP A 184 8.08 -10.64 -42.41
CA ASP A 184 8.64 -9.29 -42.26
C ASP A 184 7.60 -8.19 -42.38
N GLU A 185 6.57 -8.44 -43.19
CA GLU A 185 5.45 -7.51 -43.44
C GLU A 185 4.47 -7.41 -42.24
N ALA A 186 4.53 -8.34 -41.29
CA ALA A 186 3.69 -8.30 -40.08
C ALA A 186 4.25 -7.30 -39.08
N GLY A 187 3.85 -6.05 -39.19
CA GLY A 187 4.25 -4.96 -38.28
C GLY A 187 3.76 -5.17 -36.83
N LYS A 188 4.19 -4.30 -35.92
CA LYS A 188 3.80 -4.35 -34.49
C LYS A 188 2.30 -4.11 -34.25
N ASP A 189 1.59 -3.57 -35.22
CA ASP A 189 0.15 -3.31 -35.23
C ASP A 189 -0.67 -4.49 -35.76
N ALA A 190 -0.02 -5.58 -36.21
CA ALA A 190 -0.71 -6.78 -36.63
C ALA A 190 -1.41 -7.49 -35.48
N MET A 191 -2.57 -8.05 -35.78
CA MET A 191 -3.43 -8.78 -34.85
C MET A 191 -3.28 -10.28 -35.07
N VAL A 192 -3.38 -11.07 -34.01
CA VAL A 192 -3.21 -12.53 -34.04
C VAL A 192 -4.47 -13.23 -33.55
N ILE A 193 -4.87 -14.29 -34.25
CA ILE A 193 -5.90 -15.22 -33.80
C ILE A 193 -5.29 -16.62 -33.80
N PHE A 194 -5.37 -17.31 -32.66
CA PHE A 194 -5.03 -18.74 -32.56
C PHE A 194 -6.28 -19.60 -32.77
N ASN A 195 -6.17 -20.72 -33.47
CA ASN A 195 -7.29 -21.61 -33.74
C ASN A 195 -6.81 -23.04 -34.03
N THR A 196 -7.71 -23.98 -34.18
CA THR A 196 -7.40 -25.39 -34.52
C THR A 196 -7.82 -25.80 -35.93
N GLY A 197 -7.84 -24.83 -36.87
CA GLY A 197 -8.14 -25.06 -38.30
C GLY A 197 -9.62 -24.85 -38.66
N LYS A 198 -9.95 -24.98 -39.93
CA LYS A 198 -11.31 -24.70 -40.48
C LYS A 198 -12.44 -25.49 -39.81
N ASN A 199 -12.15 -26.70 -39.34
CA ASN A 199 -13.12 -27.60 -38.72
C ASN A 199 -12.82 -27.80 -37.22
N GLY A 200 -11.89 -27.04 -36.64
CA GLY A 200 -11.51 -27.13 -35.25
C GLY A 200 -12.49 -26.38 -34.33
N SER A 201 -12.63 -26.88 -33.11
CA SER A 201 -13.53 -26.32 -32.12
C SER A 201 -12.89 -25.17 -31.32
N ASP A 202 -11.55 -25.11 -31.31
CA ASP A 202 -10.84 -24.16 -30.44
C ASP A 202 -10.41 -22.93 -31.23
N ARG A 203 -10.69 -21.77 -30.68
CA ARG A 203 -10.32 -20.48 -31.23
C ARG A 203 -10.19 -19.45 -30.10
N TYR A 204 -9.17 -18.62 -30.21
CA TYR A 204 -9.01 -17.46 -29.30
C TYR A 204 -8.38 -16.28 -30.06
N PRO A 205 -8.91 -15.06 -29.98
CA PRO A 205 -10.21 -14.71 -29.34
C PRO A 205 -11.42 -15.41 -29.97
N ALA A 206 -12.58 -15.32 -29.31
CA ALA A 206 -13.84 -15.93 -29.77
C ALA A 206 -14.28 -15.41 -31.13
N ASP A 207 -15.28 -16.05 -31.75
CA ASP A 207 -15.78 -15.60 -33.04
C ASP A 207 -16.38 -14.18 -32.93
N GLN A 208 -16.11 -13.38 -33.96
CA GLN A 208 -16.45 -11.94 -34.04
C GLN A 208 -15.71 -11.02 -33.07
N GLU A 209 -14.83 -11.53 -32.21
CA GLU A 209 -13.92 -10.69 -31.44
C GLU A 209 -12.68 -10.31 -32.27
N PRO A 210 -12.11 -9.08 -32.04
CA PRO A 210 -10.88 -8.70 -32.71
C PRO A 210 -9.71 -9.60 -32.27
N GLY A 211 -8.73 -9.79 -33.16
CA GLY A 211 -7.50 -10.51 -32.83
C GLY A 211 -6.74 -9.87 -31.66
N ILE A 212 -5.81 -10.62 -31.13
CA ILE A 212 -4.94 -10.15 -30.02
C ILE A 212 -3.86 -9.25 -30.59
N LYS A 213 -3.69 -8.06 -30.02
CA LYS A 213 -2.55 -7.20 -30.32
C LYS A 213 -1.26 -7.84 -29.82
N MET A 214 -0.20 -7.80 -30.61
CA MET A 214 1.12 -8.32 -30.20
C MET A 214 1.82 -7.32 -29.27
N ASP A 215 1.50 -7.39 -27.99
CA ASP A 215 2.00 -6.49 -26.95
C ASP A 215 3.23 -7.08 -26.26
N PHE A 216 4.34 -7.10 -27.00
CA PHE A 216 5.68 -7.44 -26.50
C PHE A 216 6.74 -6.64 -27.27
N ASN A 217 7.84 -6.30 -26.60
CA ASN A 217 8.86 -5.40 -27.13
C ASN A 217 10.01 -6.10 -27.85
N GLY A 218 10.24 -7.38 -27.53
CA GLY A 218 11.35 -8.19 -28.05
C GLY A 218 11.07 -8.79 -29.44
N TYR A 219 11.99 -9.68 -29.84
CA TYR A 219 11.87 -10.51 -31.03
C TYR A 219 11.09 -11.80 -30.79
N GLU A 220 10.88 -12.17 -29.53
CA GLU A 220 10.07 -13.31 -29.11
C GLU A 220 8.96 -12.85 -28.19
N GLY A 221 7.74 -13.32 -28.44
CA GLY A 221 6.59 -13.09 -27.60
C GLY A 221 5.92 -14.41 -27.25
N TRP A 222 5.65 -14.64 -25.97
CA TRP A 222 5.10 -15.87 -25.43
C TRP A 222 3.67 -15.62 -24.94
N TYR A 223 2.67 -16.13 -25.65
CA TYR A 223 1.27 -15.99 -25.27
C TYR A 223 0.76 -17.22 -24.53
N LEU A 224 0.45 -17.06 -23.25
CA LEU A 224 -0.18 -18.11 -22.43
C LEU A 224 -1.69 -17.87 -22.37
N LEU A 225 -2.46 -18.77 -22.96
CA LEU A 225 -3.93 -18.63 -23.04
C LEU A 225 -4.59 -18.67 -21.67
N ALA A 226 -4.07 -19.45 -20.73
CA ALA A 226 -4.59 -19.52 -19.36
C ALA A 226 -4.58 -18.15 -18.67
N ASP A 227 -3.56 -17.32 -18.94
CA ASP A 227 -3.40 -15.98 -18.37
C ASP A 227 -3.92 -14.87 -19.29
N LYS A 228 -4.25 -15.20 -20.55
CA LYS A 228 -4.64 -14.27 -21.61
C LYS A 228 -3.63 -13.12 -21.79
N LYS A 229 -2.32 -13.44 -21.74
CA LYS A 229 -1.25 -12.43 -21.64
C LYS A 229 -0.03 -12.81 -22.45
N TRP A 230 0.66 -11.77 -22.98
CA TRP A 230 2.00 -11.88 -23.55
C TRP A 230 3.08 -11.80 -22.48
N TYR A 231 4.14 -12.58 -22.64
CA TYR A 231 5.37 -12.54 -21.86
C TYR A 231 6.55 -12.28 -22.78
N GLU A 232 7.56 -11.59 -22.30
CA GLU A 232 8.80 -11.28 -23.03
C GLU A 232 9.78 -12.48 -23.10
N GLN A 233 9.50 -13.53 -22.33
CA GLN A 233 10.28 -14.78 -22.31
C GLN A 233 9.38 -15.94 -21.90
N ASN A 234 9.82 -17.18 -22.17
CA ASN A 234 9.04 -18.37 -21.84
C ASN A 234 8.68 -18.43 -20.36
N PRO A 235 7.39 -18.31 -19.97
CA PRO A 235 6.98 -18.33 -18.56
C PRO A 235 7.16 -19.72 -17.91
N ASP A 236 7.26 -20.81 -18.68
CA ASP A 236 7.56 -22.17 -18.17
C ASP A 236 9.06 -22.47 -18.18
N GLY A 237 9.87 -21.59 -18.72
CA GLY A 237 11.33 -21.72 -18.77
C GLY A 237 12.00 -21.26 -17.48
N PRO A 238 13.32 -21.54 -17.35
CA PRO A 238 14.11 -20.94 -16.30
C PRO A 238 14.02 -19.42 -16.35
N GLN A 239 13.71 -18.79 -15.23
CA GLN A 239 13.52 -17.35 -15.11
C GLN A 239 14.77 -16.68 -14.52
N LYS A 240 15.04 -15.42 -14.92
CA LYS A 240 16.00 -14.57 -14.18
C LYS A 240 15.51 -14.38 -12.74
N PRO A 241 16.41 -14.10 -11.80
CA PRO A 241 15.99 -13.82 -10.44
C PRO A 241 14.99 -12.66 -10.39
N SER A 242 14.00 -12.74 -9.53
CA SER A 242 13.19 -11.59 -9.15
C SER A 242 13.72 -10.98 -7.85
N ILE A 243 13.62 -9.67 -7.72
CA ILE A 243 14.02 -8.92 -6.53
C ILE A 243 12.79 -8.18 -6.01
N THR A 244 12.36 -8.49 -4.80
CA THR A 244 11.27 -7.79 -4.12
C THR A 244 11.83 -7.06 -2.91
N VAL A 245 11.55 -5.77 -2.82
CA VAL A 245 12.02 -4.90 -1.73
C VAL A 245 10.83 -4.19 -1.12
N SER A 246 10.72 -4.25 0.19
CA SER A 246 9.66 -3.56 0.94
C SER A 246 10.23 -2.83 2.17
N PRO A 247 9.95 -1.53 2.30
CA PRO A 247 9.35 -0.61 1.33
C PRO A 247 10.21 -0.43 0.08
N ALA A 248 9.60 -0.16 -1.07
CA ALA A 248 10.29 -0.08 -2.37
C ALA A 248 10.98 1.28 -2.65
N GLY A 249 11.17 2.11 -1.64
CA GLY A 249 11.79 3.44 -1.71
C GLY A 249 10.99 4.49 -0.94
N GLY A 250 11.42 5.75 -1.03
CA GLY A 250 10.74 6.91 -0.46
C GLY A 250 11.22 7.31 0.95
N LYS A 251 10.39 8.06 1.69
CA LYS A 251 10.70 8.48 3.04
C LYS A 251 10.49 7.33 4.04
N VAL A 252 11.46 7.10 4.90
CA VAL A 252 11.44 6.02 5.89
C VAL A 252 11.99 6.53 7.23
N LYS A 253 11.54 5.95 8.33
CA LYS A 253 12.09 6.21 9.66
C LYS A 253 13.45 5.54 9.84
N GLY A 254 14.31 6.08 10.69
CA GLY A 254 15.56 5.41 11.06
C GLY A 254 15.36 4.05 11.72
N THR A 255 14.21 3.86 12.41
CA THR A 255 13.82 2.58 13.00
C THR A 255 13.26 1.58 11.98
N ALA A 256 13.02 1.99 10.74
CA ALA A 256 12.48 1.11 9.72
C ALA A 256 13.51 0.08 9.26
N SER A 257 12.99 -1.08 8.88
CA SER A 257 13.75 -2.16 8.25
C SER A 257 13.27 -2.36 6.81
N ILE A 258 14.20 -2.49 5.89
CA ILE A 258 13.94 -2.79 4.48
C ILE A 258 14.10 -4.29 4.29
N SER A 259 13.01 -4.97 3.96
CA SER A 259 13.03 -6.40 3.63
C SER A 259 13.38 -6.60 2.17
N ILE A 260 14.27 -7.54 1.89
CA ILE A 260 14.73 -7.89 0.55
C ILE A 260 14.52 -9.39 0.38
N SER A 261 13.79 -9.79 -0.64
CA SER A 261 13.57 -11.19 -0.97
C SER A 261 13.85 -11.45 -2.45
N PHE A 262 14.17 -12.70 -2.76
CA PHE A 262 14.54 -13.12 -4.10
C PHE A 262 13.68 -14.33 -4.53
N GLY A 263 13.25 -14.31 -5.78
CA GLY A 263 12.64 -15.48 -6.43
C GLY A 263 13.53 -16.03 -7.54
N HIS A 264 13.19 -17.22 -8.05
CA HIS A 264 13.89 -17.92 -9.12
C HIS A 264 15.36 -18.24 -8.82
N ASP A 265 15.62 -18.63 -7.56
CA ASP A 265 16.86 -19.23 -7.08
C ASP A 265 18.14 -18.53 -7.55
N PRO A 266 18.44 -17.32 -7.09
CA PRO A 266 19.67 -16.63 -7.45
C PRO A 266 20.87 -17.42 -6.92
N SER A 267 21.87 -17.61 -7.78
CA SER A 267 23.17 -18.20 -7.41
C SER A 267 24.09 -17.20 -6.70
N SER A 268 23.85 -15.89 -6.93
CA SER A 268 24.58 -14.82 -6.25
C SER A 268 23.71 -13.57 -6.11
N VAL A 269 23.91 -12.88 -5.00
CA VAL A 269 23.28 -11.58 -4.71
C VAL A 269 24.32 -10.61 -4.18
N SER A 270 24.20 -9.35 -4.55
CA SER A 270 25.05 -8.27 -4.05
C SER A 270 24.26 -6.98 -4.00
N GLY A 271 24.70 -6.03 -3.20
CA GLY A 271 24.04 -4.72 -3.14
C GLY A 271 24.82 -3.71 -2.33
N THR A 272 24.39 -2.46 -2.47
CA THR A 272 24.88 -1.34 -1.68
C THR A 272 23.73 -0.50 -1.19
N PHE A 273 23.87 0.09 -0.02
CA PHE A 273 22.97 1.13 0.45
C PHE A 273 23.79 2.36 0.85
N ASN A 274 23.46 3.50 0.27
CA ASN A 274 24.21 4.74 0.45
C ASN A 274 25.74 4.56 0.22
N GLY A 275 26.09 3.80 -0.83
CA GLY A 275 27.50 3.49 -1.20
C GLY A 275 28.19 2.45 -0.32
N ARG A 276 27.57 1.96 0.75
CA ARG A 276 28.13 0.92 1.65
C ARG A 276 27.62 -0.45 1.25
N THR A 277 28.51 -1.43 1.18
CA THR A 277 28.19 -2.82 0.79
C THR A 277 27.24 -3.46 1.81
N LEU A 278 26.23 -4.16 1.29
CA LEU A 278 25.28 -4.96 2.05
C LEU A 278 25.76 -6.41 2.19
N GLN A 279 25.47 -7.00 3.33
CA GLN A 279 25.60 -8.46 3.51
C GLN A 279 24.24 -9.09 3.18
N LEU A 280 24.12 -9.62 1.96
CA LEU A 280 22.87 -10.22 1.48
C LEU A 280 22.98 -11.74 1.41
N SER A 281 21.86 -12.42 1.71
CA SER A 281 21.67 -13.86 1.52
C SER A 281 20.75 -14.11 0.32
N THR A 282 21.01 -15.15 -0.45
CA THR A 282 20.13 -15.60 -1.55
C THR A 282 18.73 -16.00 -1.07
N SER A 283 18.55 -16.32 0.21
CA SER A 283 17.26 -16.59 0.84
C SER A 283 16.51 -15.33 1.30
N GLY A 284 17.12 -14.15 1.12
CA GLY A 284 16.58 -12.87 1.57
C GLY A 284 17.38 -12.25 2.72
N SER A 285 17.13 -10.97 2.95
CA SER A 285 17.84 -10.17 3.97
C SER A 285 16.94 -9.04 4.48
N THR A 286 17.25 -8.53 5.67
CA THR A 286 16.66 -7.33 6.24
C THR A 286 17.75 -6.31 6.51
N VAL A 287 17.52 -5.06 6.13
CA VAL A 287 18.47 -3.95 6.25
C VAL A 287 17.87 -2.86 7.12
N SER A 288 18.54 -2.50 8.21
CA SER A 288 18.11 -1.39 9.08
C SER A 288 18.50 -0.06 8.43
N VAL A 289 17.57 0.87 8.33
CA VAL A 289 17.80 2.20 7.72
C VAL A 289 18.82 3.01 8.52
N SER A 290 18.74 2.97 9.87
CA SER A 290 19.65 3.73 10.74
C SER A 290 21.14 3.35 10.61
N ASP A 291 21.41 2.14 10.11
CA ASP A 291 22.79 1.70 9.90
C ASP A 291 23.45 2.36 8.68
N TYR A 292 22.67 2.94 7.76
CA TYR A 292 23.12 3.47 6.48
C TYR A 292 22.82 4.95 6.25
N LEU A 293 21.76 5.49 6.85
CA LEU A 293 21.34 6.88 6.67
C LEU A 293 21.22 7.60 8.01
N ASN A 294 21.71 8.84 8.07
CA ASN A 294 21.40 9.78 9.13
C ASN A 294 20.07 10.46 8.87
N ASP A 295 19.46 11.05 9.92
CA ASP A 295 18.21 11.81 9.76
C ASP A 295 18.36 12.95 8.75
N GLY A 296 17.37 13.10 7.86
CA GLY A 296 17.39 14.02 6.74
C GLY A 296 18.25 13.57 5.54
N GLN A 297 19.00 12.46 5.65
CA GLN A 297 19.87 11.98 4.57
C GLN A 297 19.08 11.13 3.56
N THR A 298 19.36 11.37 2.27
CA THR A 298 18.93 10.52 1.16
C THR A 298 20.06 9.63 0.70
N GLY A 299 19.78 8.36 0.42
CA GLY A 299 20.73 7.40 -0.13
C GLY A 299 20.05 6.38 -1.03
N THR A 300 20.81 5.86 -1.98
CA THR A 300 20.32 4.87 -2.94
C THR A 300 20.60 3.46 -2.45
N LEU A 301 19.57 2.62 -2.43
CA LEU A 301 19.67 1.17 -2.30
C LEU A 301 19.76 0.58 -3.71
N SER A 302 20.82 -0.18 -3.97
CA SER A 302 21.02 -0.89 -5.23
C SER A 302 21.29 -2.37 -4.95
N ILE A 303 20.56 -3.25 -5.64
CA ILE A 303 20.64 -4.71 -5.45
C ILE A 303 20.79 -5.36 -6.82
N THR A 304 21.62 -6.39 -6.89
CA THR A 304 21.80 -7.23 -8.06
C THR A 304 21.65 -8.70 -7.65
N ALA A 305 20.89 -9.45 -8.41
CA ALA A 305 20.71 -10.90 -8.25
C ALA A 305 20.96 -11.60 -9.57
N THR A 306 21.71 -12.69 -9.56
CA THR A 306 22.13 -13.41 -10.79
C THR A 306 21.89 -14.90 -10.60
N ASN A 307 21.42 -15.56 -11.65
CA ASN A 307 21.39 -17.02 -11.80
C ASN A 307 21.92 -17.42 -13.20
N THR A 308 21.79 -18.68 -13.57
CA THR A 308 22.25 -19.19 -14.88
C THR A 308 21.51 -18.60 -16.08
N VAL A 309 20.33 -18.01 -15.87
CA VAL A 309 19.49 -17.40 -16.92
C VAL A 309 19.87 -15.93 -17.15
N GLY A 310 20.35 -15.25 -16.11
CA GLY A 310 20.76 -13.86 -16.23
C GLY A 310 20.72 -13.10 -14.93
N THR A 311 20.77 -11.78 -15.05
CA THR A 311 20.88 -10.85 -13.94
C THR A 311 19.67 -9.94 -13.89
N SER A 312 19.18 -9.67 -12.68
CA SER A 312 18.17 -8.64 -12.39
C SER A 312 18.76 -7.62 -11.42
N THR A 313 18.31 -6.37 -11.55
CA THR A 313 18.75 -5.26 -10.69
C THR A 313 17.54 -4.54 -10.12
N PHE A 314 17.70 -4.01 -8.91
CA PHE A 314 16.75 -3.10 -8.26
C PHE A 314 17.52 -1.86 -7.81
N SER A 315 16.91 -0.68 -7.96
CA SER A 315 17.47 0.56 -7.44
C SER A 315 16.35 1.49 -6.99
N ALA A 316 16.46 2.02 -5.77
CA ALA A 316 15.52 3.00 -5.24
C ALA A 316 16.20 3.97 -4.28
N GLU A 317 15.71 5.20 -4.22
CA GLU A 317 16.15 6.21 -3.26
C GLU A 317 15.31 6.11 -1.98
N TYR A 318 15.98 6.22 -0.84
CA TYR A 318 15.36 6.31 0.49
C TYR A 318 15.85 7.59 1.16
N THR A 319 14.94 8.35 1.74
CA THR A 319 15.25 9.48 2.59
C THR A 319 14.89 9.11 4.01
N ARG A 320 15.87 9.08 4.93
CA ARG A 320 15.54 8.97 6.35
C ARG A 320 14.94 10.29 6.82
N ASP A 321 13.74 10.23 7.37
CA ASP A 321 13.00 11.39 7.85
C ASP A 321 12.39 11.08 9.22
N ASP A 322 13.22 11.30 10.26
CA ASP A 322 12.79 11.12 11.64
C ASP A 322 11.96 12.31 12.13
N SER A 323 12.00 13.45 11.40
CA SER A 323 11.26 14.66 11.73
C SER A 323 9.77 14.56 11.36
N THR A 324 9.37 13.59 10.53
CA THR A 324 7.93 13.36 10.30
C THR A 324 7.29 13.17 11.67
N PRO A 325 6.29 13.96 12.07
CA PRO A 325 5.63 13.74 13.33
C PRO A 325 5.21 12.27 13.37
N VAL A 326 5.72 11.53 14.35
CA VAL A 326 5.07 10.29 14.73
C VAL A 326 3.64 10.71 14.95
N THR A 327 2.72 10.31 14.08
CA THR A 327 1.31 10.49 14.39
C THR A 327 1.16 9.75 15.70
N THR A 328 1.02 10.48 16.79
CA THR A 328 0.99 9.90 18.13
C THR A 328 -0.32 9.13 18.23
N VAL A 329 -0.25 7.87 17.82
CA VAL A 329 -1.33 6.94 18.09
C VAL A 329 -1.28 6.68 19.60
N THR A 330 -2.40 6.89 20.26
CA THR A 330 -2.45 6.77 21.72
C THR A 330 -2.37 5.30 22.15
N GLY A 331 -2.67 4.38 21.23
CA GLY A 331 -2.82 2.96 21.52
C GLY A 331 -4.12 2.62 22.26
N ASP A 332 -5.00 3.59 22.42
CA ASP A 332 -6.35 3.39 22.97
C ASP A 332 -7.36 3.29 21.81
N TRP A 333 -7.83 2.09 21.51
CA TRP A 333 -8.70 1.85 20.37
C TRP A 333 -10.05 2.62 20.44
N ARG A 334 -10.42 3.23 21.59
CA ARG A 334 -11.60 4.10 21.67
C ARG A 334 -11.46 5.39 20.87
N GLU A 335 -10.23 5.80 20.54
CA GLU A 335 -9.96 6.97 19.68
C GLU A 335 -10.37 6.77 18.21
N LEU A 336 -10.60 5.53 17.79
CA LEU A 336 -10.81 5.20 16.38
C LEU A 336 -11.96 5.99 15.78
N SER A 337 -11.66 6.63 14.66
CA SER A 337 -12.57 7.23 13.70
C SER A 337 -12.42 6.47 12.40
N ILE A 338 -13.30 5.49 12.19
CA ILE A 338 -13.16 4.44 11.17
C ILE A 338 -13.88 4.86 9.89
N TYR A 339 -13.21 4.76 8.76
CA TYR A 339 -13.84 4.84 7.44
C TYR A 339 -14.05 3.42 6.90
N GLN A 340 -15.29 2.99 6.81
CA GLN A 340 -15.64 1.66 6.34
C GLN A 340 -15.69 1.61 4.82
N ILE A 341 -15.05 0.59 4.23
CA ILE A 341 -14.90 0.41 2.78
C ILE A 341 -15.42 -0.96 2.36
N MET A 342 -16.35 -0.98 1.40
CA MET A 342 -16.70 -2.17 0.63
C MET A 342 -15.74 -2.26 -0.55
N VAL A 343 -14.74 -3.13 -0.47
CA VAL A 343 -13.62 -3.18 -1.44
C VAL A 343 -14.12 -3.30 -2.87
N GLY A 344 -15.02 -4.24 -3.12
CA GLY A 344 -15.51 -4.54 -4.47
C GLY A 344 -16.30 -3.42 -5.16
N SER A 345 -16.77 -2.39 -4.44
CA SER A 345 -17.57 -1.30 -5.00
C SER A 345 -17.02 0.11 -4.75
N PHE A 346 -16.05 0.28 -3.86
CA PHE A 346 -15.57 1.60 -3.46
C PHE A 346 -14.89 2.34 -4.60
N GLN A 347 -13.66 2.01 -4.91
CA GLN A 347 -12.84 2.67 -5.94
C GLN A 347 -12.07 1.65 -6.77
N HIS A 348 -11.89 1.94 -8.05
CA HIS A 348 -10.94 1.25 -8.92
C HIS A 348 -9.71 2.13 -9.13
N GLY A 349 -8.54 1.60 -8.84
CA GLY A 349 -7.27 2.27 -9.12
C GLY A 349 -6.63 1.68 -10.37
N GLU A 350 -6.29 2.55 -11.32
CA GLU A 350 -5.59 2.16 -12.53
C GLU A 350 -4.22 1.56 -12.21
N GLY A 351 -3.83 0.53 -12.95
CA GLY A 351 -2.59 -0.22 -12.70
C GLY A 351 -2.66 -1.24 -11.56
N GLY A 352 -3.76 -1.29 -10.82
CA GLY A 352 -4.05 -2.35 -9.84
C GLY A 352 -4.73 -3.57 -10.47
N ALA A 353 -5.17 -4.51 -9.63
CA ALA A 353 -5.91 -5.69 -10.04
C ALA A 353 -7.23 -5.32 -10.74
N SER A 354 -7.73 -6.21 -11.59
CA SER A 354 -8.92 -5.94 -12.42
C SER A 354 -10.21 -5.68 -11.65
N GLY A 355 -10.28 -6.10 -10.40
CA GLY A 355 -11.54 -6.22 -9.67
C GLY A 355 -12.41 -7.37 -10.20
N TYR A 356 -13.54 -7.55 -9.56
CA TYR A 356 -14.56 -8.48 -10.03
C TYR A 356 -15.44 -7.82 -11.10
N SER A 357 -15.91 -8.58 -12.09
CA SER A 357 -16.81 -8.05 -13.14
C SER A 357 -18.22 -7.80 -12.63
N ASP A 358 -18.65 -8.53 -11.61
CA ASP A 358 -19.97 -8.37 -10.97
C ASP A 358 -19.89 -8.65 -9.47
N MET A 359 -20.85 -8.13 -8.70
CA MET A 359 -20.95 -8.27 -7.24
C MET A 359 -22.41 -8.18 -6.80
N TRP A 360 -22.75 -8.81 -5.69
CA TRP A 360 -24.03 -8.55 -5.01
C TRP A 360 -24.13 -7.10 -4.55
N GLY A 361 -24.90 -6.32 -5.30
CA GLY A 361 -25.10 -4.89 -5.07
C GLY A 361 -26.05 -4.29 -6.10
N PRO A 362 -26.44 -3.01 -5.97
CA PRO A 362 -27.35 -2.35 -6.87
C PRO A 362 -26.79 -2.22 -8.28
N SER A 363 -27.67 -2.24 -9.28
CA SER A 363 -27.29 -2.05 -10.69
C SER A 363 -26.78 -0.63 -10.94
N GLY A 364 -25.92 -0.47 -11.97
CA GLY A 364 -25.37 0.85 -12.36
C GLY A 364 -24.25 1.37 -11.48
N HIS A 365 -23.82 0.62 -10.47
CA HIS A 365 -22.70 0.96 -9.60
C HIS A 365 -21.46 0.12 -9.90
N ARG A 366 -20.28 0.64 -9.51
CA ARG A 366 -18.99 -0.03 -9.69
C ARG A 366 -18.97 -1.38 -9.01
N LYS A 367 -18.39 -2.36 -9.69
CA LYS A 367 -18.20 -3.74 -9.19
C LYS A 367 -16.73 -4.16 -9.18
N ASN A 368 -15.84 -3.33 -9.72
CA ASN A 368 -14.42 -3.65 -9.94
C ASN A 368 -13.47 -2.88 -9.00
N GLY A 369 -13.90 -2.60 -7.79
CA GLY A 369 -13.03 -1.99 -6.78
C GLY A 369 -11.82 -2.86 -6.47
N ASN A 370 -10.70 -2.21 -6.12
CA ASN A 370 -9.44 -2.87 -5.84
C ASN A 370 -8.61 -2.14 -4.76
N LEU A 371 -7.54 -2.76 -4.28
CA LEU A 371 -6.66 -2.19 -3.26
C LEU A 371 -5.99 -0.89 -3.74
N ARG A 372 -5.64 -0.80 -5.02
CA ARG A 372 -5.07 0.42 -5.61
C ARG A 372 -6.03 1.61 -5.48
N GLY A 373 -7.31 1.39 -5.65
CA GLY A 373 -8.34 2.41 -5.45
C GLY A 373 -8.41 2.90 -4.00
N ILE A 374 -8.20 2.01 -3.03
CA ILE A 374 -8.14 2.39 -1.60
C ILE A 374 -6.87 3.17 -1.30
N ILE A 375 -5.71 2.72 -1.81
CA ILE A 375 -4.43 3.44 -1.66
C ILE A 375 -4.55 4.88 -2.17
N ASN A 376 -5.18 5.07 -3.32
CA ASN A 376 -5.37 6.38 -3.94
C ASN A 376 -6.33 7.28 -3.14
N ALA A 377 -7.21 6.70 -2.30
CA ALA A 377 -8.19 7.42 -1.49
C ALA A 377 -7.68 7.80 -0.08
N LEU A 378 -6.48 7.35 0.33
CA LEU A 378 -6.01 7.55 1.71
C LEU A 378 -5.89 9.02 2.12
N ASP A 379 -5.52 9.92 1.20
CA ASP A 379 -5.45 11.35 1.50
C ASP A 379 -6.85 11.94 1.74
N TYR A 380 -7.84 11.59 0.91
CA TYR A 380 -9.24 11.96 1.13
C TYR A 380 -9.75 11.50 2.50
N ILE A 381 -9.46 10.24 2.86
CA ILE A 381 -9.87 9.65 4.15
C ILE A 381 -9.20 10.39 5.32
N LYS A 382 -7.92 10.71 5.18
CA LYS A 382 -7.18 11.49 6.19
C LYS A 382 -7.71 12.90 6.35
N ASP A 383 -8.00 13.59 5.24
CA ASP A 383 -8.52 14.96 5.24
C ASP A 383 -9.93 15.04 5.83
N LEU A 384 -10.72 13.96 5.72
CA LEU A 384 -12.00 13.81 6.40
C LEU A 384 -11.87 13.66 7.94
N GLY A 385 -10.64 13.53 8.47
CA GLY A 385 -10.37 13.39 9.90
C GLY A 385 -10.43 11.95 10.41
N MET A 386 -10.46 10.96 9.52
CA MET A 386 -10.44 9.56 9.90
C MET A 386 -9.03 9.09 10.24
N ASN A 387 -8.90 8.23 11.24
CA ASN A 387 -7.64 7.62 11.67
C ASN A 387 -7.63 6.10 11.54
N ALA A 388 -8.63 5.51 10.92
CA ALA A 388 -8.68 4.09 10.62
C ALA A 388 -9.47 3.81 9.34
N ILE A 389 -9.11 2.75 8.61
CA ILE A 389 -9.95 2.12 7.60
C ILE A 389 -10.38 0.73 8.06
N TRP A 390 -11.63 0.37 7.81
CA TRP A 390 -12.11 -1.00 7.87
C TRP A 390 -12.52 -1.42 6.47
N MET A 391 -11.89 -2.47 5.96
CA MET A 391 -12.16 -3.05 4.64
C MET A 391 -12.96 -4.34 4.79
N THR A 392 -13.99 -4.55 3.94
CA THR A 392 -14.60 -5.88 3.79
C THR A 392 -13.51 -6.91 3.45
N PRO A 393 -13.73 -8.22 3.67
CA PRO A 393 -12.65 -9.21 3.60
C PRO A 393 -11.88 -9.13 2.28
N VAL A 394 -10.55 -9.14 2.38
CA VAL A 394 -9.61 -9.07 1.24
C VAL A 394 -8.95 -10.42 0.94
N PHE A 395 -9.32 -11.46 1.68
CA PHE A 395 -8.78 -12.80 1.53
C PHE A 395 -9.23 -13.45 0.23
N ASP A 396 -8.38 -14.31 -0.33
CA ASP A 396 -8.66 -15.00 -1.58
C ASP A 396 -10.02 -15.73 -1.52
N SER A 397 -10.94 -15.29 -2.37
CA SER A 397 -12.29 -15.85 -2.53
C SER A 397 -12.48 -16.49 -3.91
N THR A 398 -11.43 -16.51 -4.74
CA THR A 398 -11.49 -17.10 -6.07
C THR A 398 -11.77 -18.61 -6.00
N ASN A 399 -12.54 -19.10 -6.97
CA ASN A 399 -13.00 -20.50 -7.03
C ASN A 399 -13.86 -20.95 -5.83
N GLY A 400 -14.28 -20.01 -4.97
CA GLY A 400 -15.20 -20.27 -3.87
C GLY A 400 -16.61 -20.61 -4.38
N GLN A 401 -17.39 -21.27 -3.54
CA GLN A 401 -18.79 -21.56 -3.84
C GLN A 401 -19.62 -20.28 -3.97
N GLY A 402 -20.75 -20.35 -4.70
CA GLY A 402 -21.69 -19.24 -4.84
C GLY A 402 -21.41 -18.31 -6.03
N GLY A 403 -20.33 -18.54 -6.78
CA GLY A 403 -20.00 -17.80 -8.01
C GLY A 403 -19.46 -16.39 -7.78
N GLU A 404 -19.10 -15.70 -8.87
CA GLU A 404 -18.37 -14.44 -8.87
C GLU A 404 -19.03 -13.33 -8.03
N LYS A 405 -20.36 -13.20 -8.11
CA LYS A 405 -21.08 -12.16 -7.33
C LYS A 405 -20.89 -12.29 -5.83
N LEU A 406 -20.82 -13.52 -5.33
CA LEU A 406 -20.64 -13.77 -3.90
C LEU A 406 -19.16 -13.63 -3.52
N GLN A 407 -18.25 -14.16 -4.36
CA GLN A 407 -16.81 -14.05 -4.17
C GLN A 407 -16.39 -12.57 -4.06
N ALA A 408 -16.93 -11.71 -4.92
CA ALA A 408 -16.66 -10.28 -4.95
C ALA A 408 -17.03 -9.54 -3.65
N THR A 409 -17.83 -10.13 -2.77
CA THR A 409 -18.15 -9.57 -1.45
C THR A 409 -17.03 -9.79 -0.44
N GLY A 410 -16.15 -10.78 -0.65
CA GLY A 410 -15.07 -11.17 0.23
C GLY A 410 -15.47 -12.11 1.38
N TYR A 411 -16.76 -12.26 1.68
CA TYR A 411 -17.25 -12.98 2.86
C TYR A 411 -17.22 -14.51 2.76
N PHE A 412 -16.81 -15.05 1.62
CA PHE A 412 -16.75 -16.50 1.38
C PHE A 412 -15.37 -16.90 0.87
N CYS A 413 -14.35 -16.65 1.68
CA CYS A 413 -12.97 -16.88 1.29
C CYS A 413 -12.64 -18.37 1.15
N THR A 414 -11.65 -18.64 0.32
CA THR A 414 -11.08 -19.97 0.08
C THR A 414 -9.67 -20.11 0.65
N ASN A 415 -9.01 -18.97 0.97
CA ASN A 415 -7.71 -18.98 1.61
C ASN A 415 -7.51 -17.73 2.49
N TYR A 416 -7.43 -17.91 3.81
CA TYR A 416 -7.23 -16.82 4.78
C TYR A 416 -5.80 -16.25 4.83
N PHE A 417 -4.83 -16.86 4.14
CA PHE A 417 -3.41 -16.46 4.16
C PHE A 417 -2.96 -15.82 2.84
N LYS A 418 -3.89 -15.50 1.96
CA LYS A 418 -3.61 -14.86 0.66
C LYS A 418 -4.57 -13.70 0.41
N ILE A 419 -4.07 -12.68 -0.26
CA ILE A 419 -4.89 -11.61 -0.82
C ILE A 419 -5.61 -12.15 -2.06
N ASP A 420 -6.87 -11.74 -2.21
CA ASP A 420 -7.66 -12.06 -3.39
C ASP A 420 -7.05 -11.39 -4.63
N PRO A 421 -6.64 -12.17 -5.66
CA PRO A 421 -5.97 -11.63 -6.84
C PRO A 421 -6.85 -10.68 -7.67
N LYS A 422 -8.17 -10.69 -7.43
CA LYS A 422 -9.09 -9.71 -8.02
C LYS A 422 -9.05 -8.37 -7.30
N PHE A 423 -8.72 -8.35 -6.03
CA PHE A 423 -8.58 -7.10 -5.26
C PHE A 423 -7.18 -6.52 -5.33
N GLY A 424 -6.15 -7.35 -5.39
CA GLY A 424 -4.77 -6.88 -5.42
C GLY A 424 -3.73 -8.00 -5.31
N THR A 425 -2.50 -7.57 -5.16
CA THR A 425 -1.36 -8.44 -4.87
C THR A 425 -0.96 -8.32 -3.40
N GLU A 426 -0.16 -9.29 -2.91
CA GLU A 426 0.46 -9.20 -1.58
C GLU A 426 1.29 -7.91 -1.42
N ALA A 427 2.01 -7.51 -2.46
CA ALA A 427 2.80 -6.28 -2.46
C ALA A 427 1.94 -5.01 -2.39
N GLU A 428 0.80 -4.99 -3.08
CA GLU A 428 -0.15 -3.87 -2.98
C GLU A 428 -0.80 -3.79 -1.60
N PHE A 429 -1.04 -4.93 -0.95
CA PHE A 429 -1.53 -4.94 0.42
C PHE A 429 -0.47 -4.38 1.39
N ASP A 430 0.79 -4.77 1.26
CA ASP A 430 1.89 -4.22 2.06
C ASP A 430 2.06 -2.71 1.81
N GLU A 431 1.94 -2.26 0.56
CA GLU A 431 1.92 -0.83 0.21
C GLU A 431 0.75 -0.10 0.87
N LEU A 432 -0.44 -0.69 0.88
CA LEU A 432 -1.62 -0.12 1.55
C LEU A 432 -1.35 0.07 3.05
N ILE A 433 -0.86 -0.97 3.73
CA ILE A 433 -0.49 -0.91 5.15
C ILE A 433 0.52 0.22 5.39
N GLN A 434 1.61 0.23 4.64
CA GLN A 434 2.64 1.25 4.78
C GLN A 434 2.08 2.67 4.60
N LYS A 435 1.37 2.92 3.50
CA LYS A 435 0.85 4.25 3.18
C LYS A 435 -0.26 4.72 4.13
N ALA A 436 -1.05 3.80 4.66
CA ALA A 436 -2.03 4.10 5.70
C ALA A 436 -1.30 4.54 6.99
N HIS A 437 -0.32 3.76 7.44
CA HIS A 437 0.46 4.06 8.64
C HIS A 437 1.26 5.36 8.52
N GLU A 438 1.84 5.67 7.38
CA GLU A 438 2.51 6.95 7.10
C GLU A 438 1.57 8.16 7.32
N ARG A 439 0.27 7.97 7.13
CA ARG A 439 -0.78 8.98 7.34
C ARG A 439 -1.41 8.93 8.73
N GLY A 440 -0.96 8.02 9.60
CA GLY A 440 -1.57 7.78 10.90
C GLY A 440 -2.95 7.14 10.80
N ILE A 441 -3.16 6.30 9.81
CA ILE A 441 -4.39 5.55 9.60
C ILE A 441 -4.16 4.09 9.96
N TYR A 442 -4.88 3.58 10.96
CA TYR A 442 -4.93 2.17 11.32
C TYR A 442 -5.63 1.35 10.23
N VAL A 443 -5.24 0.10 10.08
CA VAL A 443 -5.86 -0.83 9.13
C VAL A 443 -6.56 -1.96 9.87
N ILE A 444 -7.88 -2.05 9.68
CA ILE A 444 -8.76 -3.05 10.28
C ILE A 444 -9.23 -3.99 9.18
N LEU A 445 -8.99 -5.28 9.34
CA LEU A 445 -9.51 -6.32 8.45
C LEU A 445 -10.86 -6.87 8.93
N ASP A 446 -11.64 -7.35 7.99
CA ASP A 446 -12.88 -8.07 8.26
C ASP A 446 -12.60 -9.58 8.36
N GLY A 447 -12.83 -10.16 9.52
CA GLY A 447 -12.59 -11.57 9.81
C GLY A 447 -13.88 -12.38 9.79
N VAL A 448 -13.96 -13.35 8.91
CA VAL A 448 -15.09 -14.29 8.78
C VAL A 448 -14.70 -15.62 9.41
N PHE A 449 -14.85 -15.77 10.73
CA PHE A 449 -14.32 -16.92 11.46
C PHE A 449 -15.37 -17.97 11.80
N GLY A 450 -16.62 -17.79 11.36
CA GLY A 450 -17.73 -18.73 11.57
C GLY A 450 -18.13 -19.52 10.34
N HIS A 451 -17.75 -19.06 9.14
CA HIS A 451 -18.03 -19.74 7.87
C HIS A 451 -16.95 -19.43 6.83
N HIS A 452 -16.95 -20.12 5.67
CA HIS A 452 -15.98 -19.95 4.61
C HIS A 452 -16.50 -20.41 3.24
N GLY A 453 -15.82 -20.02 2.14
CA GLY A 453 -16.24 -20.32 0.75
C GLY A 453 -15.68 -21.63 0.18
N GLY A 454 -14.92 -22.39 0.95
CA GLY A 454 -14.34 -23.65 0.46
C GLY A 454 -12.86 -23.82 0.81
N VAL A 455 -12.44 -23.38 2.00
CA VAL A 455 -11.06 -23.60 2.48
C VAL A 455 -10.80 -25.09 2.63
N ASN A 456 -9.81 -25.59 1.90
CA ASN A 456 -9.40 -27.01 1.91
C ASN A 456 -7.90 -27.20 2.14
N SER A 457 -7.18 -26.11 2.43
CA SER A 457 -5.74 -26.13 2.68
C SER A 457 -5.43 -25.90 4.16
N ALA A 458 -4.32 -26.48 4.62
CA ALA A 458 -3.78 -26.17 5.92
C ALA A 458 -3.27 -24.73 6.01
N SER A 459 -3.22 -24.19 7.23
CA SER A 459 -2.45 -22.99 7.53
C SER A 459 -0.95 -23.22 7.28
N PRO A 460 -0.12 -22.17 7.22
CA PRO A 460 1.34 -22.29 7.10
C PRO A 460 1.98 -23.20 8.18
N LYS A 461 1.38 -23.30 9.38
CA LYS A 461 1.84 -24.21 10.45
C LYS A 461 1.10 -25.56 10.49
N GLY A 462 0.35 -25.90 9.43
CA GLY A 462 -0.30 -27.20 9.30
C GLY A 462 -1.59 -27.36 10.12
N LYS A 463 -2.25 -26.26 10.50
CA LYS A 463 -3.57 -26.31 11.15
C LYS A 463 -4.68 -26.34 10.10
N TYR A 464 -5.83 -26.91 10.45
CA TYR A 464 -6.97 -27.07 9.57
C TYR A 464 -8.24 -26.49 10.20
N ILE A 465 -9.17 -26.05 9.33
CA ILE A 465 -10.53 -25.74 9.73
C ILE A 465 -11.32 -27.04 9.86
N ASP A 466 -12.03 -27.20 10.97
CA ASP A 466 -13.02 -28.26 11.14
C ASP A 466 -14.42 -27.72 10.85
N THR A 467 -15.10 -28.35 9.90
CA THR A 467 -16.46 -27.99 9.49
C THR A 467 -17.47 -29.03 9.94
N ALA A 468 -18.71 -28.62 10.15
CA ALA A 468 -19.76 -29.47 10.68
C ALA A 468 -20.06 -30.71 9.82
N ASP A 469 -19.99 -30.53 8.50
CA ASP A 469 -20.38 -31.51 7.49
C ASP A 469 -19.34 -31.68 6.40
N GLY A 470 -18.16 -31.08 6.58
CA GLY A 470 -17.09 -31.08 5.57
C GLY A 470 -17.36 -30.16 4.39
N THR A 471 -18.45 -29.42 4.38
CA THR A 471 -18.81 -28.51 3.29
C THR A 471 -18.66 -27.04 3.70
N PRO A 472 -18.33 -26.14 2.75
CA PRO A 472 -18.32 -24.72 3.01
C PRO A 472 -19.73 -24.21 3.33
N ASN A 473 -19.80 -23.23 4.22
CA ASN A 473 -21.05 -22.49 4.42
C ASN A 473 -21.24 -21.48 3.29
N VAL A 474 -22.15 -21.80 2.41
CA VAL A 474 -22.58 -20.90 1.34
C VAL A 474 -23.77 -20.09 1.82
N ARG A 475 -23.91 -18.88 1.29
CA ARG A 475 -24.93 -17.90 1.60
C ARG A 475 -26.27 -18.50 2.09
N GLY A 476 -26.72 -18.05 3.26
CA GLY A 476 -28.00 -18.40 3.82
C GLY A 476 -27.99 -19.38 5.00
N SER A 477 -26.82 -19.88 5.40
CA SER A 477 -26.70 -20.64 6.63
C SER A 477 -26.37 -19.71 7.81
N GLU A 478 -27.31 -19.51 8.71
CA GLU A 478 -27.13 -18.67 9.89
C GLU A 478 -26.28 -19.34 10.98
N SER A 479 -26.17 -20.67 10.96
CA SER A 479 -25.48 -21.42 12.02
C SER A 479 -23.97 -21.47 11.88
N GLY A 480 -23.39 -21.04 10.75
CA GLY A 480 -21.99 -21.28 10.44
C GLY A 480 -21.63 -22.76 10.37
N ASN A 481 -20.56 -23.10 9.69
CA ASN A 481 -20.13 -24.51 9.61
C ASN A 481 -18.74 -24.76 10.18
N ILE A 482 -18.05 -23.73 10.67
CA ILE A 482 -16.76 -23.85 11.33
C ILE A 482 -16.97 -24.28 12.80
N ARG A 483 -16.29 -25.33 13.21
CA ARG A 483 -16.43 -25.92 14.55
C ARG A 483 -15.31 -25.53 15.48
N TYR A 484 -15.69 -25.07 16.67
CA TYR A 484 -14.78 -24.79 17.76
C TYR A 484 -14.94 -25.86 18.87
N PRO A 485 -13.84 -26.21 19.58
CA PRO A 485 -12.50 -25.60 19.58
C PRO A 485 -11.56 -26.07 18.46
N ARG A 486 -11.93 -27.03 17.61
CA ARG A 486 -11.00 -27.68 16.67
C ARG A 486 -10.38 -26.72 15.67
N SER A 487 -11.11 -25.66 15.26
CA SER A 487 -10.61 -24.63 14.36
C SER A 487 -9.89 -23.48 15.05
N LEU A 488 -9.83 -23.47 16.38
CA LEU A 488 -9.30 -22.35 17.17
C LEU A 488 -7.84 -22.04 16.82
N ASP A 489 -6.99 -23.05 16.75
CA ASP A 489 -5.57 -22.89 16.43
C ASP A 489 -5.34 -22.34 15.02
N TYR A 490 -6.19 -22.71 14.07
CA TYR A 490 -6.14 -22.17 12.71
C TYR A 490 -6.40 -20.65 12.72
N PHE A 491 -7.44 -20.20 13.41
CA PHE A 491 -7.77 -18.77 13.44
C PHE A 491 -6.85 -17.95 14.35
N LYS A 492 -6.26 -18.54 15.37
CA LYS A 492 -5.13 -17.92 16.08
C LYS A 492 -3.95 -17.64 15.14
N GLU A 493 -3.65 -18.59 14.24
CA GLU A 493 -2.61 -18.37 13.25
C GLU A 493 -3.00 -17.29 12.22
N VAL A 494 -4.26 -17.25 11.78
CA VAL A 494 -4.77 -16.19 10.88
C VAL A 494 -4.57 -14.81 11.49
N VAL A 495 -5.03 -14.59 12.73
CA VAL A 495 -4.91 -13.27 13.37
C VAL A 495 -3.45 -12.88 13.56
N ARG A 496 -2.60 -13.81 13.97
CA ARG A 496 -1.15 -13.57 14.11
C ARG A 496 -0.50 -13.20 12.77
N TYR A 497 -0.78 -13.95 11.71
CA TYR A 497 -0.19 -13.75 10.39
C TYR A 497 -0.41 -12.33 9.87
N TRP A 498 -1.65 -11.83 9.95
CA TRP A 498 -1.97 -10.50 9.44
C TRP A 498 -1.51 -9.37 10.37
N MET A 499 -1.57 -9.57 11.69
CA MET A 499 -1.05 -8.58 12.62
C MET A 499 0.47 -8.44 12.51
N GLU A 500 1.22 -9.52 12.29
CA GLU A 500 2.67 -9.44 12.04
C GLU A 500 2.99 -8.68 10.75
N ARG A 501 2.06 -8.60 9.81
CA ARG A 501 2.16 -7.75 8.61
C ARG A 501 1.73 -6.28 8.86
N GLY A 502 1.31 -5.94 10.06
CA GLY A 502 0.95 -4.57 10.44
C GLY A 502 -0.55 -4.28 10.52
N VAL A 503 -1.42 -5.28 10.39
CA VAL A 503 -2.88 -5.09 10.63
C VAL A 503 -3.10 -4.72 12.10
N ASP A 504 -3.94 -3.70 12.35
CA ASP A 504 -4.12 -3.11 13.67
C ASP A 504 -5.34 -3.63 14.43
N GLY A 505 -6.26 -4.26 13.74
CA GLY A 505 -7.47 -4.76 14.37
C GLY A 505 -8.39 -5.55 13.43
N TRP A 506 -9.52 -5.99 13.99
CA TRP A 506 -10.46 -6.88 13.33
C TRP A 506 -11.90 -6.41 13.51
N ARG A 507 -12.68 -6.37 12.43
CA ARG A 507 -14.12 -6.47 12.47
C ARG A 507 -14.49 -7.93 12.22
N LEU A 508 -15.47 -8.45 12.93
CA LEU A 508 -15.77 -9.88 12.98
C LEU A 508 -17.20 -10.11 12.51
N ASP A 509 -17.29 -10.70 11.32
CA ASP A 509 -18.56 -11.01 10.66
C ASP A 509 -19.35 -12.06 11.44
N GLN A 510 -20.67 -11.85 11.59
CA GLN A 510 -21.58 -12.79 12.25
C GLN A 510 -20.96 -13.42 13.51
N CYS A 511 -20.47 -12.58 14.42
CA CYS A 511 -19.61 -13.01 15.54
C CYS A 511 -20.30 -14.02 16.49
N TYR A 512 -21.65 -14.13 16.50
CA TYR A 512 -22.38 -15.13 17.24
C TYR A 512 -22.03 -16.58 16.85
N GLN A 513 -21.53 -16.80 15.61
CA GLN A 513 -21.18 -18.12 15.11
C GLN A 513 -19.97 -18.74 15.87
N VAL A 514 -19.16 -17.93 16.54
CA VAL A 514 -17.96 -18.37 17.29
C VAL A 514 -18.28 -18.59 18.78
N TYR A 515 -19.50 -18.34 19.22
CA TYR A 515 -20.00 -18.76 20.52
C TYR A 515 -20.65 -20.15 20.37
N GLN A 516 -20.03 -21.20 20.83
CA GLN A 516 -20.47 -22.59 20.61
C GLN A 516 -20.38 -23.43 21.88
N GLY A 517 -21.39 -24.30 22.09
CA GLY A 517 -21.39 -25.22 23.23
C GLY A 517 -21.35 -24.54 24.60
N GLY A 518 -21.85 -23.29 24.70
CA GLY A 518 -21.81 -22.49 25.92
C GLY A 518 -20.46 -21.82 26.22
N HIS A 519 -19.49 -21.93 25.33
CA HIS A 519 -18.19 -21.29 25.45
C HIS A 519 -18.02 -20.17 24.43
N ASN A 520 -17.46 -19.03 24.89
CA ASN A 520 -17.17 -17.87 24.06
C ASN A 520 -15.71 -17.91 23.58
N TYR A 521 -15.48 -18.48 22.38
CA TYR A 521 -14.13 -18.61 21.81
C TYR A 521 -13.53 -17.26 21.37
N TRP A 522 -14.31 -16.17 21.40
CA TRP A 522 -13.73 -14.83 21.24
C TRP A 522 -12.79 -14.44 22.37
N ASN A 523 -12.98 -15.00 23.57
CA ASN A 523 -12.01 -14.84 24.65
C ASN A 523 -10.62 -15.36 24.24
N ASP A 524 -10.57 -16.56 23.66
CA ASP A 524 -9.33 -17.22 23.26
C ASP A 524 -8.66 -16.49 22.10
N LEU A 525 -9.45 -16.06 21.10
CA LEU A 525 -8.95 -15.32 19.93
C LEU A 525 -8.49 -13.91 20.30
N ARG A 526 -9.24 -13.20 21.16
CA ARG A 526 -8.86 -11.88 21.63
C ARG A 526 -7.53 -11.91 22.40
N LYS A 527 -7.34 -12.90 23.26
CA LYS A 527 -6.07 -13.10 23.98
C LYS A 527 -4.90 -13.32 23.04
N GLU A 528 -5.10 -14.05 21.93
CA GLU A 528 -4.06 -14.19 20.91
C GLU A 528 -3.75 -12.85 20.23
N VAL A 529 -4.77 -12.09 19.84
CA VAL A 529 -4.62 -10.74 19.26
C VAL A 529 -3.86 -9.81 20.22
N GLU A 530 -4.22 -9.81 21.51
CA GLU A 530 -3.56 -9.03 22.55
C GLU A 530 -2.10 -9.47 22.76
N ALA A 531 -1.84 -10.78 22.71
CA ALA A 531 -0.49 -11.32 22.84
C ALA A 531 0.41 -10.86 21.68
N VAL A 532 -0.06 -10.98 20.44
CA VAL A 532 0.68 -10.48 19.27
C VAL A 532 0.93 -8.98 19.35
N ALA A 533 -0.08 -8.21 19.74
CA ALA A 533 0.06 -6.76 19.91
C ALA A 533 1.10 -6.41 20.97
N ALA A 534 1.13 -7.15 22.10
CA ALA A 534 2.11 -6.95 23.15
C ALA A 534 3.53 -7.35 22.70
N GLU A 535 3.68 -8.45 21.96
CA GLU A 535 4.96 -8.91 21.40
C GLU A 535 5.53 -7.86 20.43
N ARG A 536 4.69 -7.33 19.52
CA ARG A 536 5.08 -6.27 18.58
C ARG A 536 5.48 -4.99 19.31
N LYS A 537 4.70 -4.58 20.30
CA LYS A 537 5.02 -3.42 21.13
C LYS A 537 6.34 -3.59 21.89
N ALA A 538 6.63 -4.80 22.40
CA ALA A 538 7.89 -5.11 23.05
C ALA A 538 9.09 -5.04 22.11
N ARG A 539 8.89 -5.28 20.80
CA ARG A 539 9.91 -5.08 19.75
C ARG A 539 10.08 -3.61 19.34
N GLY A 540 9.31 -2.67 19.92
CA GLY A 540 9.33 -1.25 19.59
C GLY A 540 8.51 -0.88 18.36
N GLU A 541 7.67 -1.78 17.86
CA GLU A 541 6.77 -1.49 16.74
C GLU A 541 5.62 -0.60 17.18
N GLN A 542 5.24 0.35 16.35
CA GLN A 542 4.14 1.28 16.61
C GLN A 542 2.81 0.72 16.12
N TRP A 543 2.80 -0.01 15.02
CA TRP A 543 1.63 -0.52 14.30
C TRP A 543 1.44 -2.02 14.49
N GLY A 544 0.20 -2.50 14.31
CA GLY A 544 -0.17 -3.86 14.65
C GLY A 544 -0.17 -4.11 16.16
N THR A 545 -0.34 -3.06 16.95
CA THR A 545 -0.25 -3.07 18.43
C THR A 545 -1.54 -2.65 19.12
N LEU A 546 -2.59 -2.30 18.35
CA LEU A 546 -3.83 -1.73 18.89
C LEU A 546 -4.74 -2.77 19.54
N ALA A 547 -4.74 -4.00 19.03
CA ALA A 547 -5.56 -5.13 19.49
C ALA A 547 -7.08 -4.86 19.47
N TYR A 548 -7.54 -4.03 18.55
CA TYR A 548 -8.97 -3.75 18.40
C TYR A 548 -9.71 -4.92 17.76
N MET A 549 -10.85 -5.32 18.37
CA MET A 549 -11.75 -6.34 17.84
C MET A 549 -13.21 -5.90 18.04
N VAL A 550 -13.97 -5.76 16.97
CA VAL A 550 -15.40 -5.39 17.00
C VAL A 550 -16.26 -6.49 16.35
N GLY A 551 -17.23 -7.00 17.07
CA GLY A 551 -18.13 -8.05 16.57
C GLY A 551 -19.40 -7.48 15.94
N GLU A 552 -19.85 -8.12 14.86
CA GLU A 552 -21.13 -7.85 14.25
C GLU A 552 -22.17 -8.86 14.73
N ASP A 553 -23.14 -8.37 15.50
CA ASP A 553 -24.42 -9.01 15.77
C ASP A 553 -25.51 -7.95 15.73
N TRP A 554 -26.60 -8.25 15.03
CA TRP A 554 -27.67 -7.29 14.81
C TRP A 554 -28.62 -7.16 16.01
N THR A 555 -28.44 -8.01 17.03
CA THR A 555 -29.31 -8.07 18.20
C THR A 555 -28.55 -7.70 19.48
N SER A 556 -29.21 -6.95 20.35
CA SER A 556 -28.67 -6.64 21.68
C SER A 556 -28.40 -7.92 22.50
N ALA A 557 -29.25 -8.94 22.37
CA ALA A 557 -29.06 -10.22 23.04
C ALA A 557 -27.81 -10.96 22.56
N GLY A 558 -27.54 -10.96 21.25
CA GLY A 558 -26.35 -11.54 20.67
C GLY A 558 -25.08 -10.77 21.09
N ASN A 559 -25.11 -9.44 21.04
CA ASN A 559 -24.04 -8.58 21.51
C ASN A 559 -23.70 -8.83 22.98
N ILE A 560 -24.71 -8.98 23.86
CA ILE A 560 -24.49 -9.36 25.26
C ILE A 560 -23.81 -10.73 25.34
N THR A 561 -24.25 -11.70 24.55
CA THR A 561 -23.70 -13.06 24.54
C THR A 561 -22.21 -13.09 24.17
N VAL A 562 -21.81 -12.40 23.09
CA VAL A 562 -20.43 -12.44 22.61
C VAL A 562 -19.45 -11.58 23.44
N THR A 563 -19.98 -10.69 24.28
CA THR A 563 -19.17 -9.89 25.22
C THR A 563 -19.02 -10.54 26.60
N GLN A 564 -19.84 -11.56 26.93
CA GLN A 564 -19.72 -12.33 28.18
C GLN A 564 -18.49 -13.24 28.20
N GLN A 565 -18.17 -13.79 29.36
CA GLN A 565 -17.02 -14.70 29.59
C GLN A 565 -15.69 -14.05 29.15
N ASP A 566 -15.54 -12.76 29.41
CA ASP A 566 -14.38 -11.99 28.96
C ASP A 566 -14.16 -12.08 27.43
N GLY A 567 -15.24 -12.08 26.67
CA GLY A 567 -15.25 -12.14 25.21
C GLY A 567 -14.83 -10.84 24.53
N LEU A 568 -15.59 -10.41 23.50
CA LEU A 568 -15.29 -9.18 22.78
C LEU A 568 -15.47 -7.94 23.68
N LYS A 569 -14.61 -6.93 23.46
CA LYS A 569 -14.67 -5.65 24.17
C LYS A 569 -15.29 -4.53 23.32
N SER A 570 -15.60 -4.80 22.06
CA SER A 570 -16.42 -3.94 21.21
C SER A 570 -17.39 -4.77 20.36
N VAL A 571 -18.56 -4.21 20.13
CA VAL A 571 -19.63 -4.73 19.25
C VAL A 571 -20.23 -3.57 18.46
N MET A 572 -20.77 -3.84 17.28
CA MET A 572 -21.46 -2.83 16.49
C MET A 572 -22.77 -2.40 17.17
N ASP A 573 -22.92 -1.11 17.39
CA ASP A 573 -24.02 -0.52 18.13
C ASP A 573 -25.26 -0.30 17.22
N PHE A 574 -25.99 -1.35 16.91
CA PHE A 574 -27.19 -1.27 16.09
C PHE A 574 -28.32 -0.48 16.77
N ASP A 575 -28.50 -0.61 18.09
CA ASP A 575 -29.51 0.16 18.82
C ASP A 575 -29.19 1.67 18.81
N GLY A 576 -27.92 2.02 19.04
CA GLY A 576 -27.44 3.41 18.95
C GLY A 576 -27.60 3.97 17.54
N LYS A 577 -27.23 3.19 16.52
CA LYS A 577 -27.44 3.51 15.10
C LYS A 577 -28.92 3.81 14.80
N ASP A 578 -29.83 2.96 15.21
CA ASP A 578 -31.27 3.15 14.96
C ASP A 578 -31.78 4.41 15.65
N ASN A 579 -31.39 4.70 16.89
CA ASN A 579 -31.70 5.93 17.58
C ASN A 579 -31.18 7.19 16.87
N LEU A 580 -29.92 7.16 16.37
CA LEU A 580 -29.31 8.30 15.67
C LEU A 580 -29.89 8.51 14.28
N VAL A 581 -30.23 7.45 13.55
CA VAL A 581 -30.84 7.57 12.21
C VAL A 581 -32.29 8.08 12.32
N ASN A 582 -33.09 7.52 13.21
CA ASN A 582 -34.54 7.81 13.28
C ASN A 582 -34.84 9.11 14.04
N LEU A 583 -34.06 9.47 15.05
CA LEU A 583 -34.31 10.61 15.95
C LEU A 583 -35.78 10.71 16.39
N SER A 584 -36.35 9.59 16.86
CA SER A 584 -37.80 9.49 17.21
C SER A 584 -38.24 10.48 18.29
N SER A 585 -37.30 10.92 19.15
CA SER A 585 -37.50 11.97 20.16
C SER A 585 -36.68 13.23 19.83
N GLY A 586 -36.48 13.53 18.55
CA GLY A 586 -35.65 14.63 18.12
C GLY A 586 -34.20 14.51 18.67
N VAL A 587 -33.55 15.62 19.02
CA VAL A 587 -32.21 15.62 19.61
C VAL A 587 -32.16 14.93 20.98
N GLY A 588 -33.28 14.67 21.64
CA GLY A 588 -33.35 13.85 22.85
C GLY A 588 -32.89 12.40 22.63
N SER A 589 -33.08 11.85 21.43
CA SER A 589 -32.57 10.54 21.04
C SER A 589 -31.05 10.53 21.03
N ILE A 590 -30.40 11.63 20.60
CA ILE A 590 -28.96 11.80 20.63
C ILE A 590 -28.43 11.84 22.06
N GLY A 591 -29.09 12.65 22.90
CA GLY A 591 -28.76 12.75 24.33
C GLY A 591 -28.78 11.39 25.00
N TRP A 592 -29.81 10.61 24.77
CA TRP A 592 -29.92 9.23 25.28
C TRP A 592 -28.75 8.35 24.75
N CYS A 593 -28.49 8.39 23.44
CA CYS A 593 -27.44 7.56 22.83
C CYS A 593 -26.04 7.88 23.39
N LEU A 594 -25.72 9.17 23.60
CA LEU A 594 -24.43 9.59 24.09
C LEU A 594 -24.25 9.36 25.61
N GLU A 595 -25.34 9.40 26.39
CA GLU A 595 -25.33 9.15 27.83
C GLU A 595 -25.27 7.64 28.16
N SER A 596 -25.85 6.80 27.31
CA SER A 596 -25.91 5.36 27.52
C SER A 596 -24.53 4.74 27.36
N ASP A 597 -23.98 4.19 28.43
CA ASP A 597 -22.75 3.41 28.43
C ASP A 597 -23.01 1.91 28.28
N ALA A 598 -21.92 1.11 28.25
CA ALA A 598 -22.02 -0.34 28.16
C ALA A 598 -22.86 -0.96 29.30
N ALA A 599 -22.80 -0.41 30.50
CA ALA A 599 -23.56 -0.91 31.66
C ALA A 599 -25.06 -0.68 31.49
N THR A 600 -25.47 0.51 31.01
CA THR A 600 -26.90 0.84 30.79
C THR A 600 -27.49 0.05 29.62
N ARG A 601 -26.65 -0.43 28.68
CA ARG A 601 -27.07 -1.30 27.57
C ARG A 601 -27.09 -2.79 27.92
N GLY A 602 -26.80 -3.14 29.17
CA GLY A 602 -26.88 -4.51 29.66
C GLY A 602 -25.64 -5.37 29.42
N TYR A 603 -24.52 -4.79 28.96
CA TYR A 603 -23.25 -5.50 28.91
C TYR A 603 -22.75 -5.77 30.33
N ARG A 604 -22.45 -7.02 30.63
CA ARG A 604 -22.10 -7.45 32.00
C ARG A 604 -20.63 -7.36 32.30
N ASP A 605 -19.78 -7.52 31.29
CA ASP A 605 -18.33 -7.48 31.45
C ASP A 605 -17.81 -6.05 31.38
N SER A 606 -16.89 -5.70 32.25
CA SER A 606 -16.25 -4.38 32.25
C SER A 606 -15.39 -4.16 31.01
N GLY A 607 -15.25 -2.89 30.62
CA GLY A 607 -14.41 -2.48 29.50
C GLY A 607 -15.02 -2.69 28.11
N VAL A 608 -16.31 -3.05 28.02
CA VAL A 608 -17.02 -3.10 26.73
C VAL A 608 -17.36 -1.67 26.29
N ASN A 609 -16.91 -1.31 25.09
CA ASN A 609 -17.25 -0.03 24.44
C ASN A 609 -17.74 -0.32 23.03
N PRO A 610 -19.04 -0.19 22.79
CA PRO A 610 -19.61 -0.41 21.45
C PRO A 610 -19.08 0.57 20.43
N THR A 611 -19.07 0.16 19.16
CA THR A 611 -18.70 1.00 18.00
C THR A 611 -19.96 1.55 17.35
N ILE A 612 -20.09 2.88 17.33
CA ILE A 612 -21.24 3.56 16.73
C ILE A 612 -21.06 3.74 15.23
N PHE A 613 -22.17 3.73 14.50
CA PHE A 613 -22.24 3.98 13.05
C PHE A 613 -23.64 4.48 12.66
N LEU A 614 -23.81 4.98 11.42
CA LEU A 614 -25.12 5.37 10.87
C LEU A 614 -25.61 4.40 9.81
N SER A 615 -24.71 3.89 8.99
CA SER A 615 -24.97 2.89 7.96
C SER A 615 -23.79 1.94 7.82
N ASN A 616 -24.03 0.84 7.13
CA ASN A 616 -22.99 -0.08 6.66
C ASN A 616 -23.40 -0.69 5.31
N HIS A 617 -22.60 -1.61 4.78
CA HIS A 617 -22.84 -2.25 3.48
C HIS A 617 -24.06 -3.21 3.46
N ASP A 618 -24.66 -3.52 4.61
CA ASP A 618 -25.81 -4.42 4.75
C ASP A 618 -27.09 -3.71 5.21
N THR A 619 -27.01 -2.45 5.64
CA THR A 619 -28.18 -1.64 6.04
C THR A 619 -28.52 -0.61 4.97
N ALA A 620 -29.68 0.05 5.11
CA ALA A 620 -29.97 1.25 4.35
C ALA A 620 -28.98 2.38 4.70
N ARG A 621 -28.67 3.25 3.74
CA ARG A 621 -27.84 4.43 4.00
C ARG A 621 -28.60 5.46 4.83
N VAL A 622 -27.91 6.21 5.65
CA VAL A 622 -28.49 7.33 6.39
C VAL A 622 -29.08 8.39 5.46
N GLY A 623 -28.53 8.55 4.25
CA GLY A 623 -29.06 9.43 3.20
C GLY A 623 -30.47 9.05 2.71
N ASP A 624 -30.91 7.79 2.91
CA ASP A 624 -32.30 7.37 2.63
C ASP A 624 -33.30 7.96 3.67
N ALA A 625 -32.87 8.05 4.92
CA ALA A 625 -33.69 8.61 6.00
C ALA A 625 -33.60 10.14 6.01
N VAL A 626 -32.46 10.72 5.66
CA VAL A 626 -32.19 12.18 5.70
C VAL A 626 -31.57 12.64 4.41
N ASP A 627 -32.41 13.15 3.50
CA ASP A 627 -31.97 13.61 2.19
C ASP A 627 -31.08 14.87 2.31
N VAL A 628 -29.85 14.77 1.87
CA VAL A 628 -28.87 15.86 1.88
C VAL A 628 -29.33 17.09 1.09
N ASN A 629 -30.16 16.92 0.04
CA ASN A 629 -30.64 18.02 -0.76
C ASN A 629 -31.71 18.89 -0.04
N SER A 630 -32.51 18.28 0.86
CA SER A 630 -33.56 18.97 1.57
C SER A 630 -33.27 19.19 3.06
N ARG A 631 -32.45 18.34 3.68
CA ARG A 631 -32.19 18.36 5.13
C ARG A 631 -30.68 18.17 5.47
N PRO A 632 -29.76 18.95 4.85
CA PRO A 632 -28.31 18.76 5.07
C PRO A 632 -27.90 18.99 6.53
N LYS A 633 -28.50 19.94 7.24
CA LYS A 633 -28.18 20.23 8.64
C LYS A 633 -28.60 19.11 9.60
N GLU A 634 -29.70 18.45 9.33
CA GLU A 634 -30.11 17.28 10.10
C GLU A 634 -29.12 16.11 9.90
N LEU A 635 -28.55 15.96 8.70
CA LEU A 635 -27.52 14.99 8.44
C LEU A 635 -26.21 15.35 9.18
N MET A 636 -25.81 16.64 9.16
CA MET A 636 -24.69 17.16 9.97
C MET A 636 -24.87 16.82 11.46
N THR A 637 -26.08 16.98 11.99
CA THR A 637 -26.42 16.65 13.39
C THR A 637 -26.14 15.18 13.72
N ARG A 638 -26.46 14.25 12.82
CA ARG A 638 -26.22 12.81 13.04
C ARG A 638 -24.73 12.48 13.05
N HIS A 639 -23.98 13.04 12.11
CA HIS A 639 -22.52 12.87 12.07
C HIS A 639 -21.83 13.49 13.31
N ALA A 640 -22.32 14.63 13.78
CA ALA A 640 -21.82 15.23 15.01
C ALA A 640 -22.05 14.32 16.22
N ALA A 641 -23.20 13.64 16.29
CA ALA A 641 -23.48 12.67 17.34
C ALA A 641 -22.51 11.48 17.28
N VAL A 642 -22.21 10.96 16.08
CA VAL A 642 -21.19 9.91 15.89
C VAL A 642 -19.81 10.39 16.33
N ALA A 643 -19.40 11.60 15.94
CA ALA A 643 -18.12 12.16 16.35
C ALA A 643 -18.01 12.42 17.85
N ALA A 644 -19.12 12.66 18.54
CA ALA A 644 -19.18 12.87 19.99
C ALA A 644 -19.36 11.59 20.81
N TYR A 645 -19.47 10.42 20.18
CA TYR A 645 -19.71 9.15 20.85
C TYR A 645 -18.49 8.66 21.65
N SER A 646 -18.71 8.13 22.86
CA SER A 646 -17.67 7.48 23.66
C SER A 646 -17.42 6.05 23.15
N GLY A 647 -16.20 5.78 22.70
CA GLY A 647 -15.83 4.55 22.02
C GLY A 647 -15.58 4.78 20.53
N PRO A 648 -15.25 3.74 19.75
CA PRO A 648 -14.98 3.86 18.32
C PRO A 648 -16.19 4.39 17.55
N ALA A 649 -15.91 5.20 16.53
CA ALA A 649 -16.90 5.78 15.64
C ALA A 649 -16.63 5.31 14.19
N CYS A 650 -17.67 4.89 13.47
CA CYS A 650 -17.54 4.37 12.12
C CYS A 650 -18.44 5.15 11.15
N THR A 651 -17.86 5.59 10.04
CA THR A 651 -18.57 6.22 8.91
C THR A 651 -18.43 5.31 7.69
N TYR A 652 -19.54 4.89 7.12
CA TYR A 652 -19.55 4.14 5.87
C TYR A 652 -19.32 5.10 4.69
N TYR A 653 -18.44 4.75 3.76
CA TYR A 653 -18.11 5.64 2.64
C TYR A 653 -19.34 6.16 1.92
N GLY A 654 -19.39 7.46 1.65
CA GLY A 654 -20.51 8.16 1.04
C GLY A 654 -21.54 8.70 2.03
N ASP A 655 -21.55 8.25 3.30
CA ASP A 655 -22.44 8.83 4.32
C ASP A 655 -22.08 10.29 4.62
N GLU A 656 -20.78 10.64 4.55
CA GLU A 656 -20.25 11.98 4.75
C GLU A 656 -20.72 13.03 3.74
N ILE A 657 -21.32 12.56 2.64
CA ILE A 657 -21.94 13.40 1.62
C ILE A 657 -23.43 13.12 1.46
N GLY A 658 -23.98 12.23 2.29
CA GLY A 658 -25.40 11.86 2.26
C GLY A 658 -25.81 11.03 1.05
N ASP A 659 -24.89 10.18 0.55
CA ASP A 659 -25.22 9.23 -0.52
C ASP A 659 -26.40 8.36 -0.13
N LYS A 660 -27.22 8.03 -1.13
CA LYS A 660 -28.40 7.16 -0.98
C LYS A 660 -28.09 5.73 -1.42
N SER A 661 -28.88 4.80 -0.90
CA SER A 661 -28.91 3.44 -1.40
C SER A 661 -29.36 3.40 -2.86
N GLY A 662 -28.84 2.44 -3.60
CA GLY A 662 -29.29 2.12 -4.95
C GLY A 662 -30.47 1.13 -4.96
N ASN A 663 -30.90 0.77 -6.16
CA ASN A 663 -31.91 -0.28 -6.34
C ASN A 663 -31.30 -1.66 -6.03
N GLY A 664 -31.89 -2.42 -5.12
CA GLY A 664 -31.40 -3.72 -4.70
C GLY A 664 -32.22 -4.32 -3.59
N ASN A 665 -31.81 -5.50 -3.09
CA ASN A 665 -32.37 -6.07 -1.88
C ASN A 665 -31.97 -5.24 -0.65
N ALA A 666 -32.68 -5.39 0.47
CA ALA A 666 -32.42 -4.61 1.67
C ALA A 666 -30.98 -4.76 2.18
N ASP A 667 -30.43 -5.97 2.06
CA ASP A 667 -29.09 -6.36 2.50
C ASP A 667 -27.93 -6.01 1.53
N ASN A 668 -28.20 -5.39 0.40
CA ASN A 668 -27.17 -5.07 -0.58
C ASN A 668 -27.33 -3.70 -1.25
N LYS A 669 -28.40 -2.97 -0.96
CA LYS A 669 -28.72 -1.71 -1.63
C LYS A 669 -27.74 -0.58 -1.32
N ALA A 670 -27.02 -0.66 -0.20
CA ALA A 670 -26.02 0.33 0.20
C ALA A 670 -24.63 0.12 -0.46
N ARG A 671 -24.44 -0.95 -1.23
CA ARG A 671 -23.17 -1.29 -1.90
C ARG A 671 -22.98 -0.48 -3.19
N THR A 672 -23.13 0.83 -3.08
CA THR A 672 -22.98 1.79 -4.18
C THR A 672 -21.53 2.13 -4.43
N SER A 673 -21.20 2.77 -5.57
CA SER A 673 -19.85 3.24 -5.85
C SER A 673 -19.44 4.36 -4.89
N GLY A 674 -18.18 4.37 -4.45
CA GLY A 674 -17.65 5.48 -3.65
C GLY A 674 -17.45 6.74 -4.49
N ARG A 675 -17.70 7.88 -3.89
CA ARG A 675 -17.51 9.22 -4.47
C ARG A 675 -16.53 9.97 -3.56
N ILE A 676 -15.35 10.31 -4.09
CA ILE A 676 -14.27 10.96 -3.34
C ILE A 676 -13.71 12.21 -4.04
N ASP A 677 -14.22 12.55 -5.21
CA ASP A 677 -13.85 13.76 -5.92
C ASP A 677 -14.71 14.94 -5.42
N ILE A 678 -14.14 15.73 -4.50
CA ILE A 678 -14.79 16.88 -3.87
C ILE A 678 -15.26 17.91 -4.89
N SER A 679 -14.61 18.00 -6.07
CA SER A 679 -14.98 18.92 -7.14
C SER A 679 -16.35 18.58 -7.78
N GLN A 680 -16.81 17.35 -7.61
CA GLN A 680 -18.08 16.86 -8.14
C GLN A 680 -19.22 16.91 -7.10
N PHE A 681 -18.95 17.36 -5.87
CA PHE A 681 -19.97 17.46 -4.84
C PHE A 681 -20.87 18.67 -5.06
N THR A 682 -22.15 18.50 -4.84
CA THR A 682 -23.09 19.61 -4.77
C THR A 682 -22.77 20.51 -3.57
N ALA A 683 -23.33 21.71 -3.53
CA ALA A 683 -23.11 22.64 -2.43
C ALA A 683 -23.52 22.04 -1.06
N ASN A 684 -24.62 21.28 -1.01
CA ASN A 684 -25.09 20.64 0.22
C ASN A 684 -24.20 19.44 0.60
N GLU A 685 -23.79 18.60 -0.36
CA GLU A 685 -22.85 17.50 -0.12
C GLU A 685 -21.53 18.03 0.44
N LYS A 686 -20.99 19.08 -0.19
CA LYS A 686 -19.75 19.72 0.29
C LYS A 686 -19.93 20.33 1.68
N MET A 687 -21.06 20.98 1.96
CA MET A 687 -21.33 21.53 3.30
C MET A 687 -21.34 20.46 4.37
N VAL A 688 -21.98 19.31 4.12
CA VAL A 688 -22.00 18.17 5.06
C VAL A 688 -20.60 17.60 5.20
N HIS A 689 -19.90 17.31 4.09
CA HIS A 689 -18.52 16.80 4.08
C HIS A 689 -17.59 17.67 4.92
N ASP A 690 -17.56 18.98 4.66
CA ASP A 690 -16.66 19.91 5.36
C ASP A 690 -16.97 19.98 6.87
N TYR A 691 -18.25 19.88 7.22
CA TYR A 691 -18.70 19.85 8.62
C TYR A 691 -18.27 18.54 9.30
N VAL A 692 -18.45 17.40 8.64
CA VAL A 692 -18.03 16.08 9.13
C VAL A 692 -16.52 16.08 9.40
N ALA A 693 -15.72 16.58 8.46
CA ALA A 693 -14.28 16.71 8.63
C ALA A 693 -13.89 17.51 9.88
N LYS A 694 -14.57 18.63 10.13
CA LYS A 694 -14.38 19.44 11.35
C LYS A 694 -14.76 18.70 12.64
N CYS A 695 -15.85 17.94 12.62
CA CYS A 695 -16.28 17.13 13.76
C CYS A 695 -15.26 16.05 14.12
N PHE A 696 -14.75 15.31 13.13
CA PHE A 696 -13.74 14.26 13.36
C PHE A 696 -12.36 14.83 13.68
N LYS A 697 -12.00 15.98 13.15
CA LYS A 697 -10.82 16.73 13.63
C LYS A 697 -10.98 17.11 15.09
N ALA A 698 -12.12 17.69 15.49
CA ALA A 698 -12.39 18.02 16.90
C ALA A 698 -12.28 16.78 17.79
N ARG A 699 -12.80 15.62 17.33
CA ARG A 699 -12.70 14.35 18.03
C ARG A 699 -11.25 13.90 18.22
N SER A 700 -10.43 13.95 17.17
CA SER A 700 -9.02 13.50 17.23
C SER A 700 -8.18 14.34 18.19
N GLU A 701 -8.48 15.63 18.33
CA GLU A 701 -7.75 16.58 19.17
C GLU A 701 -8.25 16.64 20.62
N ASN A 702 -9.40 16.04 20.93
CA ASN A 702 -10.06 16.16 22.23
C ASN A 702 -10.46 14.78 22.79
N PRO A 703 -9.64 14.17 23.64
CA PRO A 703 -9.90 12.84 24.20
C PRO A 703 -11.20 12.75 25.00
N ALA A 704 -11.71 13.87 25.52
CA ALA A 704 -13.04 13.90 26.14
C ALA A 704 -14.14 13.40 25.21
N LEU A 705 -14.03 13.61 23.89
CA LEU A 705 -15.05 13.22 22.93
C LEU A 705 -15.16 11.70 22.76
N TRP A 706 -14.06 10.94 22.90
CA TRP A 706 -14.07 9.51 22.65
C TRP A 706 -13.86 8.62 23.90
N ARG A 707 -13.41 9.18 25.03
CA ARG A 707 -13.28 8.41 26.30
C ARG A 707 -13.78 9.15 27.54
N GLY A 708 -14.26 10.40 27.38
CA GLY A 708 -14.71 11.20 28.51
C GLY A 708 -16.01 10.68 29.13
N SER A 709 -16.14 10.89 30.44
CA SER A 709 -17.43 10.74 31.12
C SER A 709 -18.45 11.72 30.57
N VAL A 710 -19.72 11.32 30.57
CA VAL A 710 -20.83 12.07 29.98
C VAL A 710 -21.71 12.65 31.07
N SER A 711 -22.04 13.93 30.95
CA SER A 711 -23.11 14.58 31.72
C SER A 711 -24.07 15.25 30.74
N ARG A 712 -25.37 15.03 30.91
CA ARG A 712 -26.42 15.49 30.02
C ARG A 712 -27.32 16.51 30.71
N LYS A 713 -27.70 17.53 29.94
CA LYS A 713 -28.70 18.52 30.34
C LYS A 713 -29.58 18.87 29.16
N THR A 714 -30.91 18.92 29.37
CA THR A 714 -31.89 19.37 28.37
C THR A 714 -32.35 20.78 28.71
N GLU A 715 -32.28 21.70 27.75
CA GLU A 715 -32.83 23.07 27.87
C GLU A 715 -33.71 23.39 26.67
N GLY A 716 -35.01 23.40 26.88
CA GLY A 716 -36.00 23.60 25.81
C GLY A 716 -35.88 22.51 24.75
N LYS A 717 -35.48 22.87 23.53
CA LYS A 717 -35.20 21.95 22.41
C LYS A 717 -33.72 21.65 22.20
N ALA A 718 -32.87 22.00 23.16
CA ALA A 718 -31.42 21.73 23.10
C ALA A 718 -31.06 20.62 24.07
N GLU A 719 -30.20 19.73 23.60
CA GLU A 719 -29.46 18.74 24.37
C GLU A 719 -28.01 19.20 24.53
N ILE A 720 -27.59 19.35 25.77
CA ILE A 720 -26.26 19.84 26.14
C ILE A 720 -25.51 18.67 26.76
N ILE A 721 -24.50 18.19 26.06
CA ILE A 721 -23.68 17.05 26.47
C ILE A 721 -22.30 17.56 26.88
N THR A 722 -22.00 17.43 28.15
CA THR A 722 -20.66 17.75 28.68
C THR A 722 -19.84 16.47 28.79
N LYS A 723 -18.70 16.44 28.11
CA LYS A 723 -17.76 15.32 28.17
C LYS A 723 -16.47 15.76 28.84
N THR A 724 -15.99 14.95 29.79
CA THR A 724 -14.77 15.25 30.56
C THR A 724 -13.85 14.04 30.59
N ASP A 725 -12.63 14.23 30.11
CA ASP A 725 -11.57 13.23 30.22
C ASP A 725 -10.82 13.42 31.54
N SER A 726 -10.95 12.47 32.44
CA SER A 726 -10.31 12.52 33.76
C SER A 726 -8.78 12.38 33.73
N GLN A 727 -8.22 11.87 32.65
CA GLN A 727 -6.78 11.66 32.52
C GLN A 727 -6.05 12.96 32.16
N THR A 728 -6.63 13.77 31.29
CA THR A 728 -6.02 15.00 30.78
C THR A 728 -6.68 16.28 31.32
N GLY A 729 -7.88 16.17 31.90
CA GLY A 729 -8.71 17.32 32.24
C GLY A 729 -9.39 17.98 31.04
N ASN A 730 -9.23 17.40 29.82
CA ASN A 730 -9.89 17.90 28.62
C ASN A 730 -11.41 17.86 28.79
N LYS A 731 -12.08 18.97 28.46
CA LYS A 731 -13.51 19.11 28.63
C LYS A 731 -14.14 19.77 27.40
N VAL A 732 -15.14 19.11 26.82
CA VAL A 732 -15.87 19.58 25.66
C VAL A 732 -17.38 19.57 25.97
N VAL A 733 -18.06 20.66 25.64
CA VAL A 733 -19.51 20.78 25.66
C VAL A 733 -20.01 20.67 24.22
N VAL A 734 -20.81 19.66 23.91
CA VAL A 734 -21.46 19.48 22.61
C VAL A 734 -22.93 19.84 22.75
N ILE A 735 -23.42 20.72 21.87
CA ILE A 735 -24.77 21.27 21.95
C ILE A 735 -25.51 20.90 20.67
N PHE A 736 -26.62 20.15 20.81
CA PHE A 736 -27.53 19.81 19.74
C PHE A 736 -28.86 20.57 19.96
N SER A 737 -29.41 21.18 18.91
CA SER A 737 -30.67 21.90 19.04
C SER A 737 -31.51 21.78 17.77
N GLU A 738 -32.85 21.65 17.94
CA GLU A 738 -33.83 21.65 16.84
C GLU A 738 -34.25 23.07 16.43
N SER A 739 -33.84 24.08 17.19
CA SER A 739 -34.15 25.50 16.92
C SER A 739 -32.98 26.39 17.23
N ASP A 740 -32.91 27.54 16.58
CA ASP A 740 -31.94 28.57 16.95
C ASP A 740 -32.09 28.89 18.44
N THR A 741 -30.97 28.82 19.16
CA THR A 741 -30.95 29.05 20.62
C THR A 741 -29.64 29.61 21.08
N ASN A 742 -29.65 30.21 22.28
CA ASN A 742 -28.43 30.63 22.97
C ASN A 742 -28.26 29.77 24.23
N VAL A 743 -27.14 29.10 24.35
CA VAL A 743 -26.81 28.23 25.47
C VAL A 743 -25.66 28.80 26.26
N SER A 744 -25.83 28.89 27.59
CA SER A 744 -24.76 29.34 28.48
C SER A 744 -23.72 28.24 28.71
N ILE A 745 -22.46 28.54 28.41
CA ILE A 745 -21.31 27.66 28.69
C ILE A 745 -20.64 27.94 30.04
N GLY A 746 -21.15 28.95 30.82
CA GLY A 746 -20.70 29.27 32.16
C GLY A 746 -19.29 29.94 32.26
N GLY A 747 -18.71 30.34 31.14
CA GLY A 747 -17.37 30.94 31.11
C GLY A 747 -16.85 31.15 29.71
N SER A 748 -15.53 31.07 29.53
CA SER A 748 -14.89 31.13 28.21
C SER A 748 -14.68 29.73 27.65
N GLY A 749 -14.67 29.61 26.34
CA GLY A 749 -14.40 28.37 25.62
C GLY A 749 -13.89 28.62 24.21
N TYR A 750 -13.57 27.54 23.50
CA TYR A 750 -13.14 27.57 22.10
C TYR A 750 -14.08 26.73 21.25
N ASP A 751 -14.71 27.35 20.25
CA ASP A 751 -15.59 26.70 19.29
C ASP A 751 -14.73 25.94 18.27
N LEU A 752 -14.69 24.62 18.39
CA LEU A 752 -13.84 23.72 17.61
C LEU A 752 -14.30 23.61 16.13
N ILE A 753 -15.57 23.89 15.86
CA ILE A 753 -16.14 23.83 14.50
C ILE A 753 -15.85 25.11 13.74
N ASN A 754 -15.95 26.26 14.40
CA ASN A 754 -15.80 27.57 13.77
C ASN A 754 -14.45 28.24 14.04
N ASP A 755 -13.55 27.54 14.75
CA ASP A 755 -12.16 27.98 15.03
C ASP A 755 -12.10 29.39 15.65
N ARG A 756 -12.84 29.57 16.77
CA ARG A 756 -12.94 30.91 17.41
C ARG A 756 -13.15 30.82 18.93
N GLN A 757 -12.68 31.86 19.63
CA GLN A 757 -13.00 32.06 21.03
C GLN A 757 -14.48 32.41 21.20
N VAL A 758 -15.10 31.86 22.24
CA VAL A 758 -16.47 32.14 22.66
C VAL A 758 -16.55 32.38 24.17
N SER A 759 -17.54 33.10 24.64
CA SER A 759 -17.73 33.34 26.09
C SER A 759 -19.18 33.61 26.44
N GLY A 760 -19.60 33.19 27.63
CA GLY A 760 -20.93 33.40 28.15
C GLY A 760 -21.97 32.55 27.39
N ASN A 761 -22.78 33.17 26.55
CA ASN A 761 -23.79 32.51 25.75
C ASN A 761 -23.28 32.23 24.34
N VAL A 762 -23.40 30.99 23.91
CA VAL A 762 -23.08 30.54 22.54
C VAL A 762 -24.36 30.39 21.76
N HIS A 763 -24.44 31.07 20.61
CA HIS A 763 -25.53 30.87 19.65
C HIS A 763 -25.32 29.55 18.91
N VAL A 764 -26.35 28.72 18.90
CA VAL A 764 -26.39 27.43 18.19
C VAL A 764 -27.56 27.50 17.19
N GLU A 765 -27.21 27.35 15.91
CA GLU A 765 -28.16 27.29 14.83
C GLU A 765 -28.93 25.97 14.84
N ALA A 766 -30.20 25.97 14.45
CA ALA A 766 -31.01 24.77 14.35
C ALA A 766 -30.33 23.67 13.49
N TRP A 767 -30.18 22.50 14.05
CA TRP A 767 -29.58 21.32 13.42
C TRP A 767 -28.09 21.48 13.01
N VAL A 768 -27.39 22.48 13.60
CA VAL A 768 -25.94 22.66 13.41
C VAL A 768 -25.26 22.59 14.79
N PRO A 769 -24.87 21.40 15.24
CA PRO A 769 -24.29 21.26 16.57
C PRO A 769 -22.98 22.04 16.76
N ALA A 770 -22.78 22.55 17.98
CA ALA A 770 -21.56 23.24 18.37
C ALA A 770 -20.72 22.35 19.30
N PHE A 771 -19.40 22.41 19.12
CA PHE A 771 -18.38 21.71 19.94
C PHE A 771 -17.53 22.73 20.64
N ILE A 772 -17.71 22.92 21.93
CA ILE A 772 -17.06 23.98 22.69
C ILE A 772 -16.10 23.36 23.70
N ARG A 773 -14.77 23.51 23.48
CA ARG A 773 -13.77 23.14 24.48
C ARG A 773 -13.75 24.19 25.58
N THR A 774 -13.98 23.77 26.82
CA THR A 774 -14.02 24.65 28.01
C THR A 774 -12.85 24.44 28.96
N SER A 775 -11.97 23.45 28.69
CA SER A 775 -10.67 23.29 29.35
C SER A 775 -9.59 24.14 28.66
N PRO A 776 -8.50 24.49 29.34
CA PRO A 776 -7.30 25.02 28.68
C PRO A 776 -6.79 24.07 27.57
N GLN A 777 -6.03 24.62 26.64
CA GLN A 777 -5.45 23.87 25.54
C GLN A 777 -4.34 22.95 26.04
#